data_da4157b5b1e5cb03d752553b0e45fd54
#
_entry.id   da4157b5b1e5cb03d752553b0e45fd54
#
_cell.length_a   1.000
_cell.length_b   1.000
_cell.length_c   1.000
_cell.angle_alpha   90.00
_cell.angle_beta   90.00
_cell.angle_gamma   90.00
#
_symmetry.space_group_name_H-M   'P 1'
#
loop_
_entity.id
_entity.type
_entity.pdbx_description
1 polymer ?
#
loop_
_entity_poly.entity_id
_entity_poly.type
_entity_poly.pdbx_seq_one_letter_code
_entity_poly.pdbx_strand_id
1 'polypeptide(L)'
;MKLQKLVYCLVLALLLSACNTTKFVPDGEFLLDNYHIKTDSKTYRQYELKDYLRQTPNAAIFGVIRMQLGLYDFAGKDTSKWINKTLKRIGDPPVIYSPTLTSISVQQLQKFAENKGYIHAKVESKVTTKGKKATVEYTIKFNQPYLLNEYGTNLKNPALTEIATDTSRSLIKPNMLFDVDILNAERDRIASRFRQSGYYNFNKEFLNYLADSTLNSQKVNVMLELRDFVKQANDSTYKVIFKKYSIRKVYFLINTDVNAGLDFVYKEALDTIEFRNFILVTQKKHVIELDALIHNTYINPFSKYNDEAVQKTYQALNSLGPIKYVNISFKESADSLLDCKIIIIPGKTISLSTEAELTYTESYWGGALNINATDRNVFGGAEALSVLLRGAYEYQGNIWAQDLGVQLGLKFPKFLFPFGGYDFKRNMYANTEFTSAFNSQFRPGEFSTKSIGAGMKYSWNRQQYRHSFDLFDVSYVHFDTIYQAFRDSFLNKVPPRFNPYNYHDHFIMRMGYTGTYTNFNANRLLKDYSTMRYSIETAGNIVNIINHLAGSTPDSTGAYRLFGIRYSQYVKGEYNVTHYQIFDKENRFVYHFGLGLGVPYGNGDVIPYEKRFFSGGANSVRGWSESTLGPGIYQRINDRRRDYNQVGDIKLDMNMEYRAKLFWVLEGALFLDAGNIWTIKDYPTQVGGTFHFDTFMNQIAIAYGAGFRFDFSFFIARVDFGIKLFDPVRSRLTQWRINPTWNDDVAVHLAIGYPF
;
A
#
# COMPACT_ATOMS: atom_id res chain seq x y z
N MET A 1 -23.49 -31.27 -16.20
CA MET A 1 -24.90 -30.82 -16.31
C MET A 1 -25.71 -30.89 -15.00
N LYS A 2 -25.66 -31.99 -14.21
CA LYS A 2 -26.43 -32.07 -12.94
C LYS A 2 -25.89 -31.13 -11.85
N LEU A 3 -24.58 -30.99 -11.68
CA LEU A 3 -23.94 -30.13 -10.66
C LEU A 3 -24.15 -28.63 -10.95
N GLN A 4 -24.11 -28.22 -12.22
CA GLN A 4 -24.42 -26.85 -12.63
C GLN A 4 -25.87 -26.45 -12.31
N LYS A 5 -26.83 -27.32 -12.60
CA LYS A 5 -28.23 -27.07 -12.26
C LYS A 5 -28.43 -27.01 -10.75
N LEU A 6 -27.70 -27.82 -9.97
CA LEU A 6 -27.74 -27.79 -8.51
C LEU A 6 -27.17 -26.47 -7.96
N VAL A 7 -26.07 -25.98 -8.50
CA VAL A 7 -25.45 -24.68 -8.13
C VAL A 7 -26.38 -23.52 -8.50
N TYR A 8 -26.98 -23.55 -9.70
CA TYR A 8 -27.96 -22.52 -10.11
C TYR A 8 -29.22 -22.56 -9.20
N CYS A 9 -29.72 -23.76 -8.85
CA CYS A 9 -30.85 -23.88 -7.93
C CYS A 9 -30.49 -23.43 -6.51
N LEU A 10 -29.27 -23.68 -6.04
CA LEU A 10 -28.80 -23.23 -4.72
C LEU A 10 -28.64 -21.72 -4.67
N VAL A 11 -28.04 -21.12 -5.70
CA VAL A 11 -27.90 -19.67 -5.85
C VAL A 11 -29.28 -19.00 -5.99
N LEU A 12 -30.18 -19.57 -6.78
CA LEU A 12 -31.54 -19.07 -6.94
C LEU A 12 -32.37 -19.22 -5.64
N ALA A 13 -32.21 -20.32 -4.90
CA ALA A 13 -32.83 -20.54 -3.60
C ALA A 13 -32.27 -19.56 -2.55
N LEU A 14 -30.98 -19.27 -2.53
CA LEU A 14 -30.38 -18.24 -1.69
C LEU A 14 -30.88 -16.84 -2.05
N LEU A 15 -31.08 -16.55 -3.33
CA LEU A 15 -31.64 -15.26 -3.80
C LEU A 15 -33.15 -15.15 -3.45
N LEU A 16 -33.91 -16.23 -3.48
CA LEU A 16 -35.32 -16.23 -3.17
C LEU A 16 -35.58 -16.23 -1.65
N SER A 17 -34.68 -16.77 -0.82
CA SER A 17 -34.81 -16.73 0.63
C SER A 17 -34.54 -15.35 1.24
N ALA A 18 -33.97 -14.41 0.48
CA ALA A 18 -33.83 -13.00 0.88
C ALA A 18 -35.18 -12.24 1.00
N CYS A 19 -36.33 -12.86 0.75
CA CYS A 19 -37.62 -12.17 0.64
C CYS A 19 -38.31 -11.87 1.99
N ASN A 20 -37.88 -12.36 3.13
CA ASN A 20 -38.52 -12.07 4.43
C ASN A 20 -37.51 -11.49 5.45
N THR A 21 -37.01 -10.29 5.17
CA THR A 21 -36.04 -9.58 6.00
C THR A 21 -36.58 -9.04 7.34
N THR A 22 -37.82 -9.34 7.69
CA THR A 22 -38.49 -8.80 8.88
C THR A 22 -38.89 -9.87 9.90
N LYS A 23 -38.41 -11.10 9.74
CA LYS A 23 -38.78 -12.25 10.59
C LYS A 23 -38.46 -12.06 12.08
N PHE A 24 -37.32 -11.39 12.37
CA PHE A 24 -36.86 -11.13 13.73
C PHE A 24 -37.03 -9.67 14.16
N VAL A 25 -37.84 -8.90 13.43
CA VAL A 25 -38.24 -7.56 13.84
C VAL A 25 -39.35 -7.68 14.91
N PRO A 26 -39.18 -7.16 16.13
CA PRO A 26 -40.14 -7.19 17.18
C PRO A 26 -41.49 -6.57 16.74
N ASP A 27 -42.57 -6.98 17.37
CA ASP A 27 -43.89 -6.42 17.09
C ASP A 27 -43.94 -4.97 17.59
N GLY A 28 -44.45 -4.07 16.75
CA GLY A 28 -44.47 -2.63 17.01
C GLY A 28 -43.20 -1.88 16.60
N GLU A 29 -42.15 -2.59 16.19
CA GLU A 29 -40.89 -1.99 15.69
C GLU A 29 -40.78 -2.17 14.18
N PHE A 30 -39.84 -1.42 13.57
CA PHE A 30 -39.61 -1.43 12.13
C PHE A 30 -38.15 -1.74 11.82
N LEU A 31 -37.90 -2.54 10.78
CA LEU A 31 -36.58 -2.69 10.16
C LEU A 31 -36.20 -1.37 9.47
N LEU A 32 -35.02 -0.82 9.74
CA LEU A 32 -34.49 0.23 8.93
C LEU A 32 -34.08 -0.31 7.55
N ASP A 33 -34.97 -0.12 6.57
CA ASP A 33 -34.82 -0.70 5.24
C ASP A 33 -33.94 0.17 4.34
N ASN A 34 -34.12 1.48 4.37
CA ASN A 34 -33.33 2.38 3.53
C ASN A 34 -33.24 3.78 4.13
N TYR A 35 -32.29 4.56 3.60
CA TYR A 35 -32.23 5.99 3.84
C TYR A 35 -31.97 6.72 2.51
N HIS A 36 -32.46 7.94 2.42
CA HIS A 36 -32.20 8.86 1.32
C HIS A 36 -31.74 10.20 1.87
N ILE A 37 -30.71 10.78 1.28
CA ILE A 37 -30.28 12.14 1.60
C ILE A 37 -30.57 13.01 0.38
N LYS A 38 -31.49 13.96 0.54
CA LYS A 38 -31.78 14.97 -0.45
C LYS A 38 -31.07 16.26 -0.08
N THR A 39 -30.40 16.88 -1.03
CA THR A 39 -29.66 18.12 -0.82
C THR A 39 -29.84 19.06 -2.02
N ASP A 40 -29.91 20.35 -1.78
CA ASP A 40 -29.89 21.40 -2.79
C ASP A 40 -28.46 21.78 -3.20
N SER A 41 -27.45 21.30 -2.48
CA SER A 41 -26.05 21.57 -2.78
C SER A 41 -25.50 20.67 -3.89
N LYS A 42 -24.79 21.28 -4.85
CA LYS A 42 -24.01 20.56 -5.88
C LYS A 42 -22.62 20.15 -5.37
N THR A 43 -22.17 20.73 -4.28
CA THR A 43 -20.81 20.56 -3.72
C THR A 43 -20.70 19.31 -2.86
N TYR A 44 -21.75 19.03 -2.02
CA TYR A 44 -21.72 17.90 -1.09
C TYR A 44 -22.55 16.75 -1.61
N ARG A 45 -21.88 15.63 -1.89
CA ARG A 45 -22.52 14.42 -2.40
C ARG A 45 -23.05 13.55 -1.26
N GLN A 46 -24.06 12.73 -1.56
CA GLN A 46 -24.70 11.85 -0.57
C GLN A 46 -23.73 10.95 0.19
N TYR A 47 -22.67 10.46 -0.45
CA TYR A 47 -21.69 9.58 0.20
C TYR A 47 -20.85 10.28 1.28
N GLU A 48 -20.60 11.60 1.15
CA GLU A 48 -19.87 12.40 2.14
C GLU A 48 -20.71 12.66 3.40
N LEU A 49 -22.03 12.77 3.20
CA LEU A 49 -23.00 13.04 4.27
C LEU A 49 -23.37 11.79 5.06
N LYS A 50 -23.15 10.59 4.50
CA LYS A 50 -23.43 9.31 5.14
C LYS A 50 -22.69 9.15 6.48
N ASP A 51 -21.47 9.63 6.61
CA ASP A 51 -20.63 9.48 7.80
C ASP A 51 -21.24 10.20 9.04
N TYR A 52 -22.19 11.10 8.82
CA TYR A 52 -22.91 11.82 9.88
C TYR A 52 -24.18 11.13 10.32
N LEU A 53 -24.58 10.05 9.65
CA LEU A 53 -25.72 9.23 10.07
C LEU A 53 -25.31 8.30 11.22
N ARG A 54 -26.11 8.31 12.29
CA ARG A 54 -25.88 7.44 13.45
C ARG A 54 -26.49 6.05 13.32
N GLN A 55 -27.34 5.87 12.31
CA GLN A 55 -27.93 4.60 11.98
C GLN A 55 -27.98 4.42 10.47
N THR A 56 -27.45 3.30 10.00
CA THR A 56 -27.52 2.87 8.59
C THR A 56 -28.15 1.48 8.50
N PRO A 57 -28.86 1.15 7.42
CA PRO A 57 -29.44 -0.18 7.20
C PRO A 57 -28.34 -1.25 7.18
N ASN A 58 -28.76 -2.51 7.32
CA ASN A 58 -27.90 -3.65 7.06
C ASN A 58 -27.27 -3.52 5.66
N ALA A 59 -25.99 -3.87 5.54
CA ALA A 59 -25.26 -3.79 4.29
C ALA A 59 -25.92 -4.59 3.17
N ALA A 60 -25.84 -4.07 1.95
CA ALA A 60 -26.44 -4.69 0.79
C ALA A 60 -25.43 -4.78 -0.36
N ILE A 61 -25.31 -5.96 -0.96
CA ILE A 61 -24.55 -6.21 -2.18
C ILE A 61 -25.27 -5.48 -3.31
N PHE A 62 -24.57 -4.65 -4.08
CA PHE A 62 -25.12 -3.75 -5.10
C PHE A 62 -26.30 -2.87 -4.59
N GLY A 63 -26.36 -2.61 -3.29
CA GLY A 63 -27.41 -1.83 -2.68
C GLY A 63 -28.79 -2.53 -2.60
N VAL A 64 -28.90 -3.80 -2.99
CA VAL A 64 -30.16 -4.53 -3.12
C VAL A 64 -30.19 -5.80 -2.27
N ILE A 65 -29.18 -6.65 -2.33
CA ILE A 65 -29.19 -8.00 -1.73
C ILE A 65 -28.56 -7.93 -0.34
N ARG A 66 -29.36 -8.07 0.72
CA ARG A 66 -28.91 -8.13 2.13
C ARG A 66 -28.61 -9.55 2.55
N MET A 67 -27.50 -10.10 2.06
CA MET A 67 -27.16 -11.50 2.26
C MET A 67 -26.95 -11.86 3.73
N GLN A 68 -26.29 -11.02 4.51
CA GLN A 68 -26.02 -11.26 5.94
C GLN A 68 -27.30 -11.23 6.77
N LEU A 69 -28.21 -10.28 6.51
CA LEU A 69 -29.52 -10.24 7.11
C LEU A 69 -30.36 -11.46 6.72
N GLY A 70 -30.31 -11.86 5.44
CA GLY A 70 -30.99 -13.06 4.94
C GLY A 70 -30.53 -14.34 5.66
N LEU A 71 -29.21 -14.49 5.89
CA LEU A 71 -28.63 -15.60 6.65
C LEU A 71 -29.15 -15.62 8.11
N TYR A 72 -29.20 -14.44 8.74
CA TYR A 72 -29.75 -14.29 10.08
C TYR A 72 -31.26 -14.70 10.13
N ASP A 73 -32.04 -14.25 9.17
CA ASP A 73 -33.46 -14.54 9.05
C ASP A 73 -33.77 -16.00 8.67
N PHE A 74 -32.83 -16.68 8.00
CA PHE A 74 -32.92 -18.09 7.69
C PHE A 74 -32.82 -18.97 8.95
N ALA A 75 -32.18 -18.48 10.01
CA ALA A 75 -32.16 -19.18 11.29
C ALA A 75 -33.52 -19.40 11.84
N GLY A 76 -33.77 -20.56 12.50
CA GLY A 76 -34.96 -20.83 13.28
C GLY A 76 -35.02 -19.99 14.57
N LYS A 77 -36.19 -19.86 15.15
CA LYS A 77 -36.36 -19.18 16.46
C LYS A 77 -35.67 -19.95 17.61
N ASP A 78 -35.63 -21.27 17.50
CA ASP A 78 -34.99 -22.14 18.48
C ASP A 78 -33.48 -22.08 18.39
N THR A 79 -32.85 -21.37 19.34
CA THR A 79 -31.37 -21.16 19.41
C THR A 79 -30.66 -22.34 20.09
N SER A 80 -31.34 -23.38 20.54
CA SER A 80 -30.72 -24.59 21.07
C SER A 80 -30.06 -25.40 19.94
N LYS A 81 -30.59 -25.33 18.73
CA LYS A 81 -30.06 -26.03 17.56
C LYS A 81 -28.78 -25.33 17.05
N TRP A 82 -27.70 -26.12 16.92
CA TRP A 82 -26.38 -25.62 16.51
C TRP A 82 -26.41 -24.85 15.16
N ILE A 83 -27.21 -25.28 14.20
CA ILE A 83 -27.39 -24.63 12.90
C ILE A 83 -27.94 -23.21 13.08
N ASN A 84 -29.02 -23.04 13.89
CA ASN A 84 -29.61 -21.73 14.11
C ASN A 84 -28.66 -20.80 14.87
N LYS A 85 -27.91 -21.33 15.84
CA LYS A 85 -26.85 -20.58 16.55
C LYS A 85 -25.77 -20.14 15.61
N THR A 86 -25.34 -21.00 14.69
CA THR A 86 -24.29 -20.68 13.69
C THR A 86 -24.79 -19.64 12.70
N LEU A 87 -25.99 -19.79 12.13
CA LEU A 87 -26.58 -18.84 11.19
C LEU A 87 -26.73 -17.43 11.81
N LYS A 88 -27.18 -17.35 13.08
CA LYS A 88 -27.26 -16.07 13.79
C LYS A 88 -25.89 -15.45 14.10
N ARG A 89 -24.85 -16.27 14.28
CA ARG A 89 -23.49 -15.79 14.52
C ARG A 89 -22.80 -15.26 13.25
N ILE A 90 -23.08 -15.87 12.10
CA ILE A 90 -22.45 -15.47 10.82
C ILE A 90 -23.27 -14.43 10.06
N GLY A 91 -24.59 -14.34 10.33
CA GLY A 91 -25.46 -13.31 9.77
C GLY A 91 -25.51 -12.07 10.66
N ASP A 92 -26.03 -10.97 10.12
CA ASP A 92 -26.24 -9.72 10.84
C ASP A 92 -27.69 -9.61 11.33
N PRO A 93 -27.92 -9.23 12.61
CA PRO A 93 -29.28 -8.99 13.10
C PRO A 93 -29.91 -7.80 12.36
N PRO A 94 -31.28 -7.77 12.28
CA PRO A 94 -31.98 -6.65 11.66
C PRO A 94 -31.66 -5.35 12.41
N VAL A 95 -31.33 -4.32 11.68
CA VAL A 95 -31.15 -2.96 12.23
C VAL A 95 -32.54 -2.37 12.48
N ILE A 96 -32.92 -2.28 13.75
CA ILE A 96 -34.21 -1.73 14.14
C ILE A 96 -34.19 -0.20 14.06
N TYR A 97 -35.18 0.38 13.38
CA TYR A 97 -35.33 1.82 13.28
C TYR A 97 -35.45 2.48 14.65
N SER A 98 -34.62 3.51 14.90
CA SER A 98 -34.65 4.29 16.13
C SER A 98 -34.94 5.77 15.85
N PRO A 99 -36.07 6.32 16.34
CA PRO A 99 -36.34 7.76 16.22
C PRO A 99 -35.25 8.63 16.87
N THR A 100 -34.71 8.20 17.99
CA THR A 100 -33.65 8.89 18.72
C THR A 100 -32.37 9.01 17.87
N LEU A 101 -31.90 7.90 17.25
CA LEU A 101 -30.72 7.92 16.39
C LEU A 101 -30.94 8.74 15.11
N THR A 102 -32.18 8.78 14.60
CA THR A 102 -32.57 9.65 13.49
C THR A 102 -32.47 11.12 13.87
N SER A 103 -32.97 11.50 15.08
CA SER A 103 -32.85 12.87 15.59
C SER A 103 -31.39 13.27 15.78
N ILE A 104 -30.54 12.40 16.33
CA ILE A 104 -29.11 12.65 16.46
C ILE A 104 -28.45 12.81 15.08
N SER A 105 -28.85 12.01 14.08
CA SER A 105 -28.35 12.16 12.70
C SER A 105 -28.72 13.51 12.09
N VAL A 106 -29.94 13.99 12.32
CA VAL A 106 -30.37 15.33 11.91
C VAL A 106 -29.50 16.41 12.54
N GLN A 107 -29.26 16.32 13.85
CA GLN A 107 -28.37 17.26 14.56
C GLN A 107 -26.92 17.23 14.03
N GLN A 108 -26.39 16.04 13.70
CA GLN A 108 -25.04 15.91 13.15
C GLN A 108 -24.94 16.52 11.74
N LEU A 109 -25.95 16.26 10.88
CA LEU A 109 -26.02 16.86 9.53
C LEU A 109 -26.20 18.37 9.58
N GLN A 110 -27.03 18.88 10.55
CA GLN A 110 -27.19 20.30 10.79
C GLN A 110 -25.86 20.93 11.19
N LYS A 111 -25.16 20.35 12.17
CA LYS A 111 -23.87 20.84 12.64
C LYS A 111 -22.78 20.75 11.55
N PHE A 112 -22.83 19.72 10.71
CA PHE A 112 -21.97 19.64 9.52
C PHE A 112 -22.17 20.85 8.60
N ALA A 113 -23.42 21.15 8.24
CA ALA A 113 -23.72 22.26 7.37
C ALA A 113 -23.31 23.61 7.96
N GLU A 114 -23.56 23.82 9.27
CA GLU A 114 -23.13 25.01 10.01
C GLU A 114 -21.59 25.14 10.01
N ASN A 115 -20.86 24.07 10.29
CA ASN A 115 -19.40 24.05 10.27
C ASN A 115 -18.82 24.34 8.87
N LYS A 116 -19.58 24.05 7.80
CA LYS A 116 -19.23 24.35 6.43
C LYS A 116 -19.65 25.77 5.95
N GLY A 117 -20.09 26.61 6.90
CA GLY A 117 -20.45 28.00 6.65
C GLY A 117 -21.91 28.23 6.25
N TYR A 118 -22.75 27.21 6.30
CA TYR A 118 -24.18 27.33 6.01
C TYR A 118 -24.96 27.48 7.32
N ILE A 119 -24.78 28.61 8.00
CA ILE A 119 -25.31 28.87 9.35
C ILE A 119 -26.85 28.76 9.39
N HIS A 120 -27.53 29.12 8.30
CA HIS A 120 -28.98 29.05 8.19
C HIS A 120 -29.47 27.77 7.48
N ALA A 121 -28.62 26.75 7.40
CA ALA A 121 -29.06 25.46 6.87
C ALA A 121 -30.20 24.88 7.71
N LYS A 122 -31.08 24.11 7.08
CA LYS A 122 -32.16 23.39 7.75
C LYS A 122 -32.12 21.93 7.37
N VAL A 123 -32.10 21.05 8.35
CA VAL A 123 -32.11 19.61 8.17
C VAL A 123 -33.39 19.04 8.79
N GLU A 124 -34.13 18.34 7.99
CA GLU A 124 -35.39 17.67 8.40
C GLU A 124 -35.31 16.20 8.07
N SER A 125 -36.00 15.38 8.83
CA SER A 125 -36.17 13.96 8.53
C SER A 125 -37.66 13.61 8.37
N LYS A 126 -37.94 12.77 7.34
CA LYS A 126 -39.26 12.20 7.11
C LYS A 126 -39.13 10.68 7.12
N VAL A 127 -39.96 10.03 7.91
CA VAL A 127 -40.00 8.57 8.00
C VAL A 127 -41.23 8.06 7.28
N THR A 128 -41.04 7.07 6.43
CA THR A 128 -42.14 6.39 5.72
C THR A 128 -42.07 4.92 6.08
N THR A 129 -43.17 4.38 6.58
CA THR A 129 -43.28 2.98 6.95
C THR A 129 -44.15 2.22 5.94
N LYS A 130 -43.71 1.00 5.58
CA LYS A 130 -44.46 0.08 4.72
C LYS A 130 -44.34 -1.32 5.31
N GLY A 131 -45.45 -1.85 5.87
CA GLY A 131 -45.41 -3.09 6.67
C GLY A 131 -44.49 -2.95 7.88
N LYS A 132 -43.57 -3.89 8.09
CA LYS A 132 -42.52 -3.83 9.15
C LYS A 132 -41.23 -3.14 8.72
N LYS A 133 -41.24 -2.31 7.67
CA LYS A 133 -40.05 -1.61 7.14
C LYS A 133 -40.17 -0.11 7.26
N ALA A 134 -39.10 0.58 7.64
CA ALA A 134 -39.00 2.02 7.71
C ALA A 134 -37.93 2.53 6.73
N THR A 135 -38.25 3.58 6.02
CA THR A 135 -37.29 4.35 5.17
C THR A 135 -37.23 5.76 5.73
N VAL A 136 -35.99 6.24 5.95
CA VAL A 136 -35.75 7.59 6.46
C VAL A 136 -35.24 8.48 5.32
N GLU A 137 -35.92 9.58 5.07
CA GLU A 137 -35.51 10.61 4.14
C GLU A 137 -34.96 11.81 4.94
N TYR A 138 -33.70 12.15 4.76
CA TYR A 138 -33.09 13.35 5.32
C TYR A 138 -33.05 14.42 4.22
N THR A 139 -33.66 15.56 4.47
CA THR A 139 -33.66 16.70 3.55
C THR A 139 -32.79 17.81 4.12
N ILE A 140 -31.75 18.17 3.41
CA ILE A 140 -30.80 19.21 3.80
C ILE A 140 -30.98 20.39 2.83
N LYS A 141 -31.42 21.52 3.37
CA LYS A 141 -31.46 22.81 2.67
C LYS A 141 -30.30 23.66 3.16
N PHE A 142 -29.25 23.75 2.39
CA PHE A 142 -28.05 24.48 2.76
C PHE A 142 -28.27 26.00 2.79
N ASN A 143 -29.19 26.51 1.96
CA ASN A 143 -29.39 27.94 1.76
C ASN A 143 -28.12 28.65 1.29
N GLN A 144 -27.96 29.94 1.59
CA GLN A 144 -26.79 30.69 1.17
C GLN A 144 -25.65 30.55 2.18
N PRO A 145 -24.41 30.31 1.72
CA PRO A 145 -23.26 30.19 2.61
C PRO A 145 -22.76 31.55 3.07
N TYR A 146 -22.15 31.57 4.23
CA TYR A 146 -21.31 32.67 4.66
C TYR A 146 -19.91 32.56 4.04
N LEU A 147 -19.42 33.68 3.53
CA LEU A 147 -18.09 33.81 2.95
C LEU A 147 -17.17 34.60 3.89
N LEU A 148 -15.89 34.23 3.89
CA LEU A 148 -14.89 35.01 4.60
C LEU A 148 -14.65 36.34 3.88
N ASN A 149 -14.88 37.46 4.57
CA ASN A 149 -14.61 38.80 4.05
C ASN A 149 -13.17 39.22 4.35
N GLU A 150 -12.85 39.33 5.62
CA GLU A 150 -11.53 39.72 6.09
C GLU A 150 -10.99 38.73 7.11
N TYR A 151 -9.68 38.48 7.02
CA TYR A 151 -8.95 37.69 7.99
C TYR A 151 -7.82 38.52 8.58
N GLY A 152 -7.90 38.75 9.89
CA GLY A 152 -6.92 39.53 10.63
C GLY A 152 -6.28 38.75 11.79
N THR A 153 -5.19 39.29 12.32
CA THR A 153 -4.48 38.70 13.47
C THR A 153 -4.26 39.78 14.55
N ASN A 154 -4.63 39.46 15.79
CA ASN A 154 -4.41 40.32 16.97
C ASN A 154 -3.74 39.50 18.08
N LEU A 155 -2.42 39.28 17.95
CA LEU A 155 -1.69 38.43 18.90
C LEU A 155 -1.02 39.20 20.03
N LYS A 156 -1.11 40.52 20.04
CA LYS A 156 -0.49 41.42 21.08
C LYS A 156 1.02 41.18 21.29
N ASN A 157 1.66 40.40 20.41
CA ASN A 157 3.08 40.09 20.48
C ASN A 157 3.66 40.15 19.03
N PRO A 158 4.54 41.17 18.76
CA PRO A 158 5.05 41.37 17.40
C PRO A 158 5.75 40.14 16.78
N ALA A 159 6.54 39.41 17.60
CA ALA A 159 7.27 38.22 17.11
C ALA A 159 6.35 37.05 16.77
N LEU A 160 5.20 36.89 17.42
CA LEU A 160 4.19 35.90 17.08
C LEU A 160 3.36 36.38 15.88
N THR A 161 3.06 37.68 15.80
CA THR A 161 2.34 38.27 14.67
C THR A 161 3.08 38.07 13.36
N GLU A 162 4.39 38.33 13.33
CA GLU A 162 5.24 38.09 12.15
C GLU A 162 5.14 36.63 11.64
N ILE A 163 5.18 35.65 12.53
CA ILE A 163 5.08 34.22 12.17
C ILE A 163 3.66 33.88 11.72
N ALA A 164 2.62 34.44 12.34
CA ALA A 164 1.23 34.14 12.00
C ALA A 164 0.78 34.80 10.69
N THR A 165 1.33 35.97 10.37
CA THR A 165 1.02 36.70 9.11
C THR A 165 1.73 36.18 7.89
N ASP A 166 2.61 35.16 8.01
CA ASP A 166 3.17 34.47 6.86
C ASP A 166 2.07 33.73 6.06
N THR A 167 1.56 34.42 5.04
CA THR A 167 0.47 33.93 4.18
C THR A 167 0.91 32.92 3.12
N SER A 168 2.22 32.71 2.91
CA SER A 168 2.76 31.86 1.85
C SER A 168 2.23 30.42 1.89
N ARG A 169 1.82 29.96 3.07
CA ARG A 169 1.27 28.61 3.32
C ARG A 169 -0.09 28.63 4.01
N SER A 170 -0.77 29.78 4.05
CA SER A 170 -2.08 29.90 4.68
C SER A 170 -3.12 29.09 3.94
N LEU A 171 -3.95 28.38 4.70
CA LEU A 171 -5.11 27.66 4.20
C LEU A 171 -6.29 28.60 3.94
N ILE A 172 -6.23 29.80 4.53
CA ILE A 172 -7.28 30.82 4.42
C ILE A 172 -7.07 31.65 3.16
N LYS A 173 -8.12 31.72 2.32
CA LYS A 173 -8.12 32.50 1.09
C LYS A 173 -9.25 33.53 1.10
N PRO A 174 -9.08 34.69 0.47
CA PRO A 174 -10.15 35.68 0.35
C PRO A 174 -11.40 35.07 -0.33
N ASN A 175 -12.57 35.45 0.16
CA ASN A 175 -13.88 34.98 -0.36
C ASN A 175 -14.12 33.47 -0.33
N MET A 176 -13.34 32.70 0.45
CA MET A 176 -13.64 31.30 0.68
C MET A 176 -14.88 31.11 1.57
N LEU A 177 -15.45 29.92 1.58
CA LEU A 177 -16.48 29.54 2.53
C LEU A 177 -15.96 29.69 3.98
N PHE A 178 -16.81 30.18 4.88
CA PHE A 178 -16.55 30.19 6.32
C PHE A 178 -16.58 28.75 6.84
N ASP A 179 -15.50 28.00 6.60
CA ASP A 179 -15.36 26.58 6.96
C ASP A 179 -14.55 26.45 8.26
N VAL A 180 -15.22 26.00 9.32
CA VAL A 180 -14.64 25.83 10.65
C VAL A 180 -13.52 24.78 10.64
N ASP A 181 -13.58 23.76 9.77
CA ASP A 181 -12.52 22.75 9.67
C ASP A 181 -11.25 23.35 9.08
N ILE A 182 -11.37 24.24 8.08
CA ILE A 182 -10.23 24.97 7.49
C ILE A 182 -9.64 25.94 8.51
N LEU A 183 -10.49 26.67 9.25
CA LEU A 183 -10.05 27.56 10.33
C LEU A 183 -9.29 26.80 11.43
N ASN A 184 -9.78 25.64 11.84
CA ASN A 184 -9.09 24.78 12.80
C ASN A 184 -7.76 24.25 12.24
N ALA A 185 -7.71 23.83 10.98
CA ALA A 185 -6.48 23.40 10.34
C ALA A 185 -5.45 24.52 10.24
N GLU A 186 -5.88 25.76 9.97
CA GLU A 186 -5.02 26.94 9.98
C GLU A 186 -4.49 27.24 11.39
N ARG A 187 -5.32 27.13 12.42
CA ARG A 187 -4.93 27.26 13.81
C ARG A 187 -3.87 26.22 14.20
N ASP A 188 -4.05 24.97 13.78
CA ASP A 188 -3.06 23.89 13.97
C ASP A 188 -1.76 24.20 13.23
N ARG A 189 -1.83 24.72 11.98
CA ARG A 189 -0.67 25.13 11.20
C ARG A 189 0.13 26.24 11.89
N ILE A 190 -0.55 27.28 12.35
CA ILE A 190 0.09 28.42 13.03
C ILE A 190 0.72 27.97 14.35
N ALA A 191 0.01 27.17 15.15
CA ALA A 191 0.56 26.63 16.41
C ALA A 191 1.80 25.75 16.17
N SER A 192 1.79 24.94 15.10
CA SER A 192 2.94 24.14 14.69
C SER A 192 4.13 25.04 14.28
N ARG A 193 3.89 26.11 13.53
CA ARG A 193 4.92 27.09 13.16
C ARG A 193 5.55 27.78 14.36
N PHE A 194 4.76 28.12 15.38
CA PHE A 194 5.28 28.65 16.63
C PHE A 194 6.20 27.65 17.33
N ARG A 195 5.77 26.39 17.46
CA ARG A 195 6.63 25.33 18.04
C ARG A 195 7.89 25.08 17.22
N GLN A 196 7.81 25.11 15.90
CA GLN A 196 8.98 25.02 15.01
C GLN A 196 9.95 26.21 15.18
N SER A 197 9.44 27.37 15.63
CA SER A 197 10.22 28.59 15.82
C SER A 197 10.78 28.74 17.23
N GLY A 198 10.65 27.72 18.08
CA GLY A 198 11.22 27.71 19.43
C GLY A 198 10.24 27.84 20.58
N TYR A 199 8.95 28.09 20.32
CA TYR A 199 7.97 28.28 21.40
C TYR A 199 7.49 26.92 21.94
N TYR A 200 8.30 26.25 22.75
CA TYR A 200 8.07 24.91 23.30
C TYR A 200 6.70 24.74 23.97
N ASN A 201 6.34 25.69 24.84
CA ASN A 201 5.10 25.65 25.63
C ASN A 201 3.86 26.10 24.84
N PHE A 202 3.95 26.33 23.51
CA PHE A 202 2.84 26.82 22.73
C PHE A 202 1.88 25.70 22.34
N ASN A 203 0.57 25.90 22.61
CA ASN A 203 -0.50 25.00 22.23
C ASN A 203 -1.53 25.73 21.35
N LYS A 204 -2.18 25.05 20.44
CA LYS A 204 -3.26 25.60 19.60
C LYS A 204 -4.43 26.17 20.40
N GLU A 205 -4.67 25.65 21.62
CA GLU A 205 -5.76 26.13 22.50
C GLU A 205 -5.55 27.57 22.99
N PHE A 206 -4.35 28.12 22.83
CA PHE A 206 -4.09 29.52 23.08
C PHE A 206 -4.51 30.45 21.93
N LEU A 207 -4.80 29.89 20.76
CA LEU A 207 -5.31 30.62 19.61
C LEU A 207 -6.84 30.50 19.56
N ASN A 208 -7.52 31.60 19.37
CA ASN A 208 -8.97 31.65 19.23
C ASN A 208 -9.36 32.48 18.02
N TYR A 209 -10.50 32.16 17.43
CA TYR A 209 -11.10 33.00 16.39
C TYR A 209 -12.26 33.81 16.99
N LEU A 210 -12.26 35.11 16.75
CA LEU A 210 -13.45 35.92 16.84
C LEU A 210 -14.03 36.09 15.46
N ALA A 211 -15.29 35.71 15.30
CA ALA A 211 -16.02 35.82 14.04
C ALA A 211 -17.12 36.89 14.22
N ASP A 212 -17.07 37.90 13.38
CA ASP A 212 -18.12 38.95 13.31
C ASP A 212 -18.99 38.71 12.06
N SER A 213 -20.23 38.33 12.30
CA SER A 213 -21.23 38.08 11.27
C SER A 213 -22.30 39.20 11.18
N THR A 214 -22.11 40.31 11.86
CA THR A 214 -23.11 41.39 11.94
C THR A 214 -23.16 42.28 10.70
N LEU A 215 -22.40 41.99 9.66
CA LEU A 215 -22.26 42.81 8.45
C LEU A 215 -23.50 42.81 7.54
N ASN A 216 -24.59 42.12 7.87
CA ASN A 216 -25.84 41.98 7.12
C ASN A 216 -25.63 41.60 5.61
N SER A 217 -24.50 40.99 5.26
CA SER A 217 -24.06 40.76 3.88
C SER A 217 -23.65 39.30 3.59
N GLN A 218 -24.02 38.34 4.44
CA GLN A 218 -23.56 36.92 4.35
C GLN A 218 -22.04 36.79 4.27
N LYS A 219 -21.35 37.75 4.87
CA LYS A 219 -19.91 37.79 5.01
C LYS A 219 -19.53 37.80 6.49
N VAL A 220 -18.37 37.20 6.80
CA VAL A 220 -17.84 37.12 8.15
C VAL A 220 -16.43 37.66 8.15
N ASN A 221 -16.16 38.60 9.06
CA ASN A 221 -14.80 38.98 9.38
C ASN A 221 -14.28 38.07 10.51
N VAL A 222 -13.08 37.53 10.31
CA VAL A 222 -12.47 36.60 11.27
C VAL A 222 -11.16 37.19 11.78
N MET A 223 -11.03 37.31 13.11
CA MET A 223 -9.84 37.76 13.77
C MET A 223 -9.23 36.62 14.58
N LEU A 224 -7.96 36.28 14.32
CA LEU A 224 -7.20 35.34 15.14
C LEU A 224 -6.64 36.07 16.36
N GLU A 225 -6.98 35.59 17.54
CA GLU A 225 -6.55 36.17 18.82
C GLU A 225 -5.74 35.18 19.65
N LEU A 226 -4.85 35.73 20.46
CA LEU A 226 -4.06 34.98 21.44
C LEU A 226 -4.71 35.10 22.83
N ARG A 227 -5.07 33.94 23.41
CA ARG A 227 -5.49 33.87 24.81
C ARG A 227 -4.29 34.00 25.73
N ASP A 228 -4.49 34.67 26.84
CA ASP A 228 -3.48 34.74 27.92
C ASP A 228 -3.22 33.33 28.48
N PHE A 229 -1.95 32.94 28.53
CA PHE A 229 -1.55 31.69 29.19
C PHE A 229 -1.33 31.96 30.67
N VAL A 230 -2.13 31.29 31.48
CA VAL A 230 -2.09 31.45 32.94
C VAL A 230 -1.62 30.14 33.57
N LYS A 231 -0.54 30.19 34.34
CA LYS A 231 -0.11 29.07 35.18
C LYS A 231 -0.59 29.31 36.62
N GLN A 232 -1.08 28.25 37.26
CA GLN A 232 -1.42 28.20 38.65
C GLN A 232 -0.21 27.71 39.45
N ALA A 233 0.24 28.48 40.44
CA ALA A 233 1.31 28.07 41.33
C ALA A 233 0.85 28.41 42.76
N ASN A 234 0.66 27.40 43.60
CA ASN A 234 0.06 27.49 44.93
C ASN A 234 -1.27 28.28 44.86
N ASP A 235 -1.45 29.32 45.59
CA ASP A 235 -2.69 30.13 45.63
C ASP A 235 -2.69 31.33 44.65
N SER A 236 -1.73 31.44 43.74
CA SER A 236 -1.64 32.58 42.81
C SER A 236 -1.59 32.13 41.34
N THR A 237 -2.25 32.92 40.49
CA THR A 237 -2.20 32.76 39.03
C THR A 237 -1.32 33.85 38.45
N TYR A 238 -0.39 33.48 37.56
CA TYR A 238 0.45 34.43 36.84
C TYR A 238 0.42 34.22 35.35
N LYS A 239 0.45 35.33 34.60
CA LYS A 239 0.54 35.29 33.15
C LYS A 239 1.94 34.84 32.72
N VAL A 240 1.99 33.82 31.84
CA VAL A 240 3.25 33.36 31.29
C VAL A 240 3.48 34.03 29.94
N ILE A 241 4.62 34.67 29.80
CA ILE A 241 5.07 35.23 28.51
C ILE A 241 5.61 34.10 27.64
N PHE A 242 5.14 34.02 26.39
CA PHE A 242 5.67 33.06 25.43
C PHE A 242 7.12 33.45 25.08
N LYS A 243 8.06 32.59 25.41
CA LYS A 243 9.49 32.74 25.12
C LYS A 243 10.01 31.61 24.25
N LYS A 244 11.07 31.88 23.49
CA LYS A 244 11.76 30.87 22.67
C LYS A 244 12.73 30.11 23.57
N TYR A 245 12.73 28.80 23.40
CA TYR A 245 13.62 27.86 24.08
C TYR A 245 14.71 27.33 23.16
N SER A 246 15.87 27.07 23.72
CA SER A 246 16.99 26.40 23.07
C SER A 246 17.34 25.12 23.82
N ILE A 247 17.83 24.13 23.07
CA ILE A 247 18.26 22.84 23.64
C ILE A 247 19.64 22.99 24.25
N ARG A 248 19.81 22.63 25.53
CA ARG A 248 21.12 22.67 26.23
C ARG A 248 21.87 21.33 26.01
N LYS A 249 21.29 20.21 26.43
CA LYS A 249 21.85 18.88 26.36
C LYS A 249 20.80 17.88 25.87
N VAL A 250 21.26 16.80 25.22
CA VAL A 250 20.43 15.68 24.80
C VAL A 250 20.92 14.42 25.49
N TYR A 251 20.06 13.82 26.30
CA TYR A 251 20.35 12.60 27.06
C TYR A 251 19.68 11.40 26.39
N PHE A 252 20.46 10.38 26.06
CA PHE A 252 19.96 9.06 25.70
C PHE A 252 20.02 8.15 26.92
N LEU A 253 18.87 7.72 27.39
CA LEU A 253 18.73 6.86 28.56
C LEU A 253 18.30 5.48 28.08
N ILE A 254 19.22 4.51 28.02
CA ILE A 254 18.90 3.16 27.58
C ILE A 254 18.46 2.33 28.78
N ASN A 255 17.20 1.94 28.80
CA ASN A 255 16.63 1.05 29.81
C ASN A 255 16.60 -0.39 29.28
N THR A 256 17.40 -1.27 29.88
CA THR A 256 17.44 -2.69 29.53
C THR A 256 16.33 -3.51 30.20
N ASP A 257 15.67 -2.98 31.21
CA ASP A 257 14.50 -3.62 31.82
C ASP A 257 13.21 -3.19 31.12
N VAL A 258 12.71 -4.05 30.27
CA VAL A 258 11.50 -3.83 29.47
C VAL A 258 10.24 -3.67 30.35
N ASN A 259 10.28 -4.14 31.61
CA ASN A 259 9.14 -4.09 32.54
C ASN A 259 9.17 -2.87 33.46
N ALA A 260 10.27 -2.13 33.51
CA ALA A 260 10.43 -1.02 34.45
C ALA A 260 9.66 0.26 34.06
N GLY A 261 9.04 0.31 32.88
CA GLY A 261 8.30 1.48 32.42
C GLY A 261 9.17 2.71 32.13
N LEU A 262 8.53 3.86 31.98
CA LEU A 262 9.18 5.13 31.61
C LEU A 262 9.76 5.89 32.83
N ASP A 263 9.30 5.58 34.05
CA ASP A 263 9.69 6.22 35.29
C ASP A 263 10.75 5.45 36.07
N PHE A 264 11.58 4.66 35.38
CA PHE A 264 12.61 3.89 36.04
C PHE A 264 13.70 4.77 36.67
N VAL A 265 14.18 4.33 37.82
CA VAL A 265 15.33 4.92 38.50
C VAL A 265 16.47 3.93 38.40
N TYR A 266 17.62 4.38 37.92
CA TYR A 266 18.81 3.53 37.89
C TYR A 266 19.24 3.18 39.33
N LYS A 267 19.31 1.87 39.65
CA LYS A 267 19.72 1.36 40.94
C LYS A 267 21.19 0.95 41.00
N GLU A 268 21.86 0.86 39.84
CA GLU A 268 23.25 0.40 39.71
C GLU A 268 24.16 1.48 39.13
N ALA A 269 25.48 1.27 39.21
CA ALA A 269 26.46 2.15 38.59
C ALA A 269 26.22 2.32 37.10
N LEU A 270 26.25 3.56 36.60
CA LEU A 270 25.94 3.95 35.25
C LEU A 270 27.23 4.25 34.49
N ASP A 271 27.32 3.72 33.29
CA ASP A 271 28.30 4.18 32.31
C ASP A 271 27.74 5.40 31.59
N THR A 272 28.54 6.45 31.49
CA THR A 272 28.16 7.71 30.82
C THR A 272 29.20 8.07 29.77
N ILE A 273 28.74 8.23 28.53
CA ILE A 273 29.56 8.70 27.42
C ILE A 273 29.03 10.06 26.98
N GLU A 274 29.89 11.06 26.95
CA GLU A 274 29.54 12.42 26.47
C GLU A 274 30.30 12.76 25.19
N PHE A 275 29.57 13.23 24.17
CA PHE A 275 30.11 13.75 22.93
C PHE A 275 29.31 14.95 22.45
N ARG A 276 29.92 16.15 22.40
CA ARG A 276 29.29 17.40 21.91
C ARG A 276 27.90 17.69 22.53
N ASN A 277 27.78 17.53 23.86
CA ASN A 277 26.54 17.68 24.63
C ASN A 277 25.43 16.67 24.32
N PHE A 278 25.75 15.58 23.63
CA PHE A 278 24.98 14.35 23.64
C PHE A 278 25.54 13.43 24.71
N ILE A 279 24.69 12.94 25.57
CA ILE A 279 25.06 12.13 26.72
C ILE A 279 24.32 10.81 26.65
N LEU A 280 25.06 9.72 26.53
CA LEU A 280 24.52 8.37 26.62
C LEU A 280 24.69 7.86 28.06
N VAL A 281 23.61 7.43 28.67
CA VAL A 281 23.57 6.81 29.99
C VAL A 281 23.03 5.40 29.87
N THR A 282 23.78 4.40 30.30
CA THR A 282 23.45 2.98 30.20
C THR A 282 23.92 2.19 31.40
N GLN A 283 23.29 1.04 31.68
CA GLN A 283 23.65 0.15 32.81
C GLN A 283 24.69 -0.91 32.44
N LYS A 284 24.82 -1.25 31.17
CA LYS A 284 25.69 -2.35 30.66
C LYS A 284 26.32 -2.00 29.32
N LYS A 285 27.25 -2.85 28.85
CA LYS A 285 27.86 -2.77 27.54
C LYS A 285 26.81 -2.36 26.46
N HIS A 286 27.17 -1.35 25.69
CA HIS A 286 26.26 -0.63 24.79
C HIS A 286 25.48 -1.58 23.90
N VAL A 287 24.15 -1.51 23.97
CA VAL A 287 23.27 -2.21 23.04
C VAL A 287 23.31 -1.50 21.67
N ILE A 288 23.43 -0.17 21.66
CA ILE A 288 23.49 0.67 20.45
C ILE A 288 24.55 1.74 20.66
N GLU A 289 25.39 1.95 19.68
CA GLU A 289 26.44 2.97 19.71
C GLU A 289 25.89 4.38 19.72
N LEU A 290 26.58 5.28 20.43
CA LEU A 290 26.20 6.69 20.53
C LEU A 290 26.15 7.37 19.14
N ASP A 291 27.09 7.06 18.24
CA ASP A 291 27.11 7.62 16.89
C ASP A 291 25.84 7.29 16.09
N ALA A 292 25.34 6.05 16.21
CA ALA A 292 24.08 5.64 15.58
C ALA A 292 22.87 6.42 16.14
N LEU A 293 22.84 6.67 17.44
CA LEU A 293 21.80 7.46 18.08
C LEU A 293 21.86 8.91 17.65
N ILE A 294 23.05 9.52 17.62
CA ILE A 294 23.26 10.91 17.15
C ILE A 294 22.86 11.06 15.70
N HIS A 295 23.24 10.11 14.83
CA HIS A 295 22.90 10.15 13.42
C HIS A 295 21.38 10.18 13.17
N ASN A 296 20.63 9.49 14.01
CA ASN A 296 19.16 9.41 13.93
C ASN A 296 18.43 10.41 14.84
N THR A 297 19.15 11.41 15.40
CA THR A 297 18.57 12.44 16.25
C THR A 297 18.68 13.81 15.56
N TYR A 298 17.56 14.48 15.33
CA TYR A 298 17.44 15.78 14.66
C TYR A 298 17.34 16.94 15.68
N ILE A 299 17.26 16.62 16.96
CA ILE A 299 17.32 17.57 18.08
C ILE A 299 18.81 17.83 18.34
N ASN A 300 19.30 19.01 17.98
CA ASN A 300 20.71 19.34 18.16
C ASN A 300 20.90 20.21 19.42
N PRO A 301 21.95 19.94 20.23
CA PRO A 301 22.35 20.87 21.29
C PRO A 301 22.59 22.28 20.73
N PHE A 302 22.30 23.31 21.51
CA PHE A 302 22.39 24.73 21.18
C PHE A 302 21.45 25.23 20.06
N SER A 303 20.65 24.36 19.45
CA SER A 303 19.62 24.78 18.50
C SER A 303 18.36 25.26 19.23
N LYS A 304 17.55 26.09 18.55
CA LYS A 304 16.21 26.40 19.02
C LYS A 304 15.36 25.15 19.05
N TYR A 305 14.44 25.05 20.02
CA TYR A 305 13.44 23.99 20.01
C TYR A 305 12.68 23.97 18.68
N ASN A 306 12.46 22.79 18.16
CA ASN A 306 11.73 22.60 16.91
C ASN A 306 10.92 21.30 16.98
N ASP A 307 9.59 21.43 17.00
CA ASP A 307 8.65 20.31 17.07
C ASP A 307 8.80 19.31 15.89
N GLU A 308 9.13 19.81 14.70
CA GLU A 308 9.39 18.95 13.54
C GLU A 308 10.65 18.09 13.75
N ALA A 309 11.70 18.65 14.34
CA ALA A 309 12.91 17.92 14.69
C ALA A 309 12.63 16.82 15.74
N VAL A 310 11.72 17.10 16.69
CA VAL A 310 11.28 16.09 17.68
C VAL A 310 10.55 14.93 16.99
N GLN A 311 9.59 15.24 16.12
CA GLN A 311 8.85 14.21 15.38
C GLN A 311 9.77 13.39 14.48
N LYS A 312 10.70 14.03 13.78
CA LYS A 312 11.70 13.37 12.95
C LYS A 312 12.60 12.44 13.78
N THR A 313 13.07 12.91 14.92
CA THR A 313 13.88 12.11 15.85
C THR A 313 13.10 10.89 16.34
N TYR A 314 11.85 11.07 16.75
CA TYR A 314 11.00 9.98 17.19
C TYR A 314 10.82 8.92 16.09
N GLN A 315 10.51 9.34 14.86
CA GLN A 315 10.34 8.44 13.71
C GLN A 315 11.63 7.73 13.35
N ALA A 316 12.76 8.44 13.30
CA ALA A 316 14.05 7.87 12.94
C ALA A 316 14.50 6.83 13.98
N LEU A 317 14.47 7.14 15.27
CA LEU A 317 14.86 6.21 16.32
C LEU A 317 13.92 4.99 16.40
N ASN A 318 12.60 5.18 16.29
CA ASN A 318 11.65 4.05 16.26
C ASN A 318 11.79 3.16 15.02
N SER A 319 12.41 3.64 13.95
CA SER A 319 12.66 2.84 12.74
C SER A 319 13.88 1.92 12.87
N LEU A 320 14.70 2.13 13.90
CA LEU A 320 15.89 1.29 14.15
C LEU A 320 15.47 -0.07 14.71
N GLY A 321 15.94 -1.13 14.04
CA GLY A 321 15.57 -2.51 14.36
C GLY A 321 15.77 -2.97 15.82
N PRO A 322 16.84 -2.56 16.51
CA PRO A 322 17.09 -2.93 17.90
C PRO A 322 16.29 -2.12 18.93
N ILE A 323 15.50 -1.11 18.50
CA ILE A 323 14.69 -0.28 19.39
C ILE A 323 13.23 -0.75 19.37
N LYS A 324 12.67 -1.01 20.55
CA LYS A 324 11.27 -1.39 20.72
C LYS A 324 10.38 -0.18 20.98
N TYR A 325 10.87 0.79 21.75
CA TYR A 325 10.10 1.96 22.15
C TYR A 325 11.02 3.16 22.43
N VAL A 326 10.55 4.35 22.04
CA VAL A 326 11.23 5.63 22.29
C VAL A 326 10.24 6.60 22.96
N ASN A 327 10.71 7.31 23.98
CA ASN A 327 10.00 8.45 24.55
C ASN A 327 10.91 9.66 24.57
N ILE A 328 10.41 10.80 24.10
CA ILE A 328 11.14 12.07 24.10
C ILE A 328 10.41 13.04 25.01
N SER A 329 11.10 13.53 26.01
CA SER A 329 10.61 14.51 26.98
C SER A 329 11.61 15.64 27.18
N PHE A 330 11.11 16.79 27.63
CA PHE A 330 11.92 17.97 27.86
C PHE A 330 11.74 18.46 29.30
N LYS A 331 12.83 18.89 29.90
CA LYS A 331 12.84 19.53 31.23
C LYS A 331 13.49 20.88 31.10
N GLU A 332 12.84 21.94 31.65
CA GLU A 332 13.44 23.26 31.79
C GLU A 332 14.59 23.16 32.81
N SER A 333 15.80 23.54 32.42
CA SER A 333 16.99 23.50 33.29
C SER A 333 17.45 24.86 33.76
N ALA A 334 17.24 25.89 32.95
CA ALA A 334 17.50 27.29 33.25
C ALA A 334 16.56 28.15 32.42
N ASP A 335 16.62 29.46 32.54
CA ASP A 335 15.75 30.36 31.77
C ASP A 335 15.95 30.15 30.26
N SER A 336 14.86 29.79 29.58
CA SER A 336 14.82 29.50 28.12
C SER A 336 15.70 28.35 27.62
N LEU A 337 16.18 27.47 28.52
CA LEU A 337 16.97 26.28 28.17
C LEU A 337 16.23 25.00 28.53
N LEU A 338 16.27 24.04 27.59
CA LEU A 338 15.67 22.71 27.73
C LEU A 338 16.74 21.62 27.71
N ASP A 339 16.63 20.69 28.64
CA ASP A 339 17.29 19.41 28.55
C ASP A 339 16.35 18.41 27.91
N CYS A 340 16.79 17.78 26.81
CA CYS A 340 16.06 16.76 26.12
C CYS A 340 16.41 15.38 26.68
N LYS A 341 15.42 14.62 27.13
CA LYS A 341 15.58 13.22 27.54
C LYS A 341 14.93 12.31 26.54
N ILE A 342 15.72 11.41 25.95
CA ILE A 342 15.28 10.38 25.01
C ILE A 342 15.45 9.02 25.71
N ILE A 343 14.34 8.47 26.19
CA ILE A 343 14.32 7.14 26.83
C ILE A 343 14.16 6.11 25.73
N ILE A 344 15.07 5.15 25.69
CA ILE A 344 15.12 4.08 24.70
C ILE A 344 14.95 2.73 25.41
N ILE A 345 13.95 1.97 25.01
CA ILE A 345 13.76 0.59 25.44
C ILE A 345 14.20 -0.32 24.29
N PRO A 346 15.29 -1.10 24.43
CA PRO A 346 15.74 -1.98 23.38
C PRO A 346 14.80 -3.18 23.22
N GLY A 347 14.72 -3.67 21.99
CA GLY A 347 14.01 -4.90 21.62
C GLY A 347 14.97 -6.08 21.49
N LYS A 348 14.43 -7.22 21.07
CA LYS A 348 15.27 -8.38 20.69
C LYS A 348 15.98 -8.07 19.37
N THR A 349 17.28 -8.23 19.33
CA THR A 349 18.10 -8.03 18.14
C THR A 349 17.99 -9.20 17.17
N ILE A 350 18.01 -10.44 17.71
CA ILE A 350 17.96 -11.65 16.91
C ILE A 350 16.51 -12.16 16.77
N SER A 351 16.13 -12.51 15.56
CA SER A 351 14.87 -13.18 15.23
C SER A 351 15.10 -14.32 14.24
N LEU A 352 14.40 -15.41 14.46
CA LEU A 352 14.29 -16.52 13.53
C LEU A 352 12.82 -16.66 13.13
N SER A 353 12.56 -16.72 11.84
CA SER A 353 11.23 -17.00 11.30
C SER A 353 11.30 -18.15 10.31
N THR A 354 10.28 -18.98 10.32
CA THR A 354 10.09 -20.09 9.38
C THR A 354 8.74 -19.93 8.72
N GLU A 355 8.72 -20.01 7.39
CA GLU A 355 7.51 -19.89 6.57
C GLU A 355 7.41 -21.09 5.64
N ALA A 356 6.28 -21.79 5.68
CA ALA A 356 5.96 -22.85 4.75
C ALA A 356 4.96 -22.33 3.71
N GLU A 357 5.28 -22.52 2.44
CA GLU A 357 4.46 -22.13 1.31
C GLU A 357 3.95 -23.38 0.59
N LEU A 358 2.71 -23.36 0.15
CA LEU A 358 2.18 -24.28 -0.85
C LEU A 358 2.01 -23.52 -2.15
N THR A 359 2.55 -24.04 -3.25
CA THR A 359 2.48 -23.42 -4.56
C THR A 359 1.72 -24.29 -5.53
N TYR A 360 0.99 -23.67 -6.42
CA TYR A 360 0.38 -24.30 -7.57
C TYR A 360 0.59 -23.41 -8.78
N THR A 361 1.52 -23.78 -9.63
CA THR A 361 1.93 -22.99 -10.79
C THR A 361 1.89 -23.87 -12.04
N GLU A 362 1.13 -23.49 -13.04
CA GLU A 362 1.07 -24.18 -14.35
C GLU A 362 0.85 -25.70 -14.27
N SER A 363 -0.03 -26.15 -13.38
CA SER A 363 -0.28 -27.58 -13.09
C SER A 363 0.81 -28.29 -12.29
N TYR A 364 1.83 -27.58 -11.80
CA TYR A 364 2.76 -28.08 -10.80
C TYR A 364 2.25 -27.78 -9.39
N TRP A 365 2.10 -28.83 -8.58
CA TRP A 365 1.90 -28.70 -7.14
C TRP A 365 3.26 -28.61 -6.47
N GLY A 366 3.44 -27.63 -5.62
CA GLY A 366 4.72 -27.47 -4.94
C GLY A 366 4.58 -27.06 -3.49
N GLY A 367 5.70 -27.16 -2.79
CA GLY A 367 5.87 -26.59 -1.47
C GLY A 367 7.24 -25.97 -1.35
N ALA A 368 7.32 -24.87 -0.58
CA ALA A 368 8.58 -24.25 -0.25
C ALA A 368 8.67 -24.05 1.26
N LEU A 369 9.89 -24.14 1.78
CA LEU A 369 10.25 -23.80 3.15
C LEU A 369 11.28 -22.67 3.12
N ASN A 370 10.92 -21.57 3.76
CA ASN A 370 11.81 -20.43 3.96
C ASN A 370 12.22 -20.37 5.44
N ILE A 371 13.51 -20.23 5.70
CA ILE A 371 14.06 -20.01 7.05
C ILE A 371 14.82 -18.70 6.99
N ASN A 372 14.38 -17.71 7.75
CA ASN A 372 15.00 -16.39 7.79
C ASN A 372 15.53 -16.10 9.21
N ALA A 373 16.84 -15.94 9.33
CA ALA A 373 17.51 -15.48 10.54
C ALA A 373 17.94 -14.02 10.34
N THR A 374 17.63 -13.16 11.31
CA THR A 374 17.98 -11.74 11.24
C THR A 374 18.59 -11.30 12.57
N ASP A 375 19.78 -10.70 12.52
CA ASP A 375 20.33 -9.88 13.60
C ASP A 375 20.20 -8.40 13.22
N ARG A 376 19.52 -7.61 14.03
CA ARG A 376 19.21 -6.20 13.76
C ARG A 376 20.25 -5.22 14.31
N ASN A 377 21.35 -5.73 14.83
CA ASN A 377 22.40 -4.89 15.43
C ASN A 377 23.79 -5.53 15.35
N VAL A 378 24.14 -6.07 14.22
CA VAL A 378 25.34 -6.92 14.04
C VAL A 378 26.65 -6.20 14.36
N PHE A 379 26.73 -4.87 14.12
CA PHE A 379 27.94 -4.06 14.38
C PHE A 379 27.74 -3.01 15.49
N GLY A 380 26.56 -2.94 16.13
CA GLY A 380 26.26 -1.98 17.18
C GLY A 380 25.61 -0.67 16.68
N GLY A 381 25.66 -0.40 15.39
CA GLY A 381 25.08 0.80 14.77
C GLY A 381 23.65 0.61 14.23
N ALA A 382 22.92 -0.40 14.72
CA ALA A 382 21.60 -0.82 14.27
C ALA A 382 21.60 -1.36 12.81
N GLU A 383 22.71 -1.89 12.35
CA GLU A 383 22.80 -2.61 11.08
C GLU A 383 22.09 -3.96 11.19
N ALA A 384 21.30 -4.29 10.17
CA ALA A 384 20.60 -5.58 10.13
C ALA A 384 21.26 -6.54 9.13
N LEU A 385 21.69 -7.70 9.64
CA LEU A 385 22.14 -8.82 8.83
C LEU A 385 21.00 -9.84 8.74
N SER A 386 20.58 -10.20 7.55
CA SER A 386 19.58 -11.23 7.28
C SER A 386 20.18 -12.37 6.46
N VAL A 387 19.82 -13.60 6.82
CA VAL A 387 20.18 -14.82 6.10
C VAL A 387 18.87 -15.55 5.81
N LEU A 388 18.51 -15.65 4.54
CA LEU A 388 17.35 -16.41 4.07
C LEU A 388 17.81 -17.69 3.38
N LEU A 389 17.32 -18.81 3.85
CA LEU A 389 17.44 -20.11 3.21
C LEU A 389 16.09 -20.49 2.64
N ARG A 390 16.04 -20.84 1.37
CA ARG A 390 14.85 -21.32 0.67
C ARG A 390 15.08 -22.68 0.06
N GLY A 391 14.15 -23.60 0.28
CA GLY A 391 14.07 -24.87 -0.42
C GLY A 391 12.67 -25.05 -0.96
N ALA A 392 12.53 -25.32 -2.26
CA ALA A 392 11.25 -25.57 -2.89
C ALA A 392 11.29 -26.83 -3.74
N TYR A 393 10.18 -27.57 -3.71
CA TYR A 393 9.94 -28.75 -4.55
C TYR A 393 8.61 -28.61 -5.25
N GLU A 394 8.61 -28.85 -6.55
CA GLU A 394 7.41 -28.82 -7.38
C GLU A 394 7.24 -30.18 -8.09
N TYR A 395 6.01 -30.65 -8.19
CA TYR A 395 5.67 -31.97 -8.74
C TYR A 395 4.65 -31.85 -9.86
N GLN A 396 4.94 -32.49 -11.00
CA GLN A 396 4.01 -32.67 -12.13
C GLN A 396 4.21 -34.04 -12.73
N GLY A 397 3.22 -34.92 -12.65
CA GLY A 397 3.11 -36.13 -13.41
C GLY A 397 4.36 -37.03 -13.41
N ASN A 398 5.00 -37.31 -12.27
CA ASN A 398 6.24 -38.04 -12.05
C ASN A 398 7.55 -37.24 -12.24
N ILE A 399 7.47 -35.94 -12.47
CA ILE A 399 8.66 -35.07 -12.55
C ILE A 399 8.74 -34.21 -11.28
N TRP A 400 9.92 -34.18 -10.62
CA TRP A 400 10.20 -33.34 -9.48
C TRP A 400 11.17 -32.24 -9.89
N ALA A 401 10.73 -30.98 -9.81
CA ALA A 401 11.62 -29.83 -9.93
C ALA A 401 12.06 -29.37 -8.52
N GLN A 402 13.26 -28.84 -8.44
CA GLN A 402 13.85 -28.38 -7.18
C GLN A 402 14.45 -27.00 -7.36
N ASP A 403 14.19 -26.12 -6.38
CA ASP A 403 14.82 -24.82 -6.27
C ASP A 403 15.43 -24.67 -4.87
N LEU A 404 16.73 -24.36 -4.80
CA LEU A 404 17.46 -24.12 -3.57
C LEU A 404 18.06 -22.70 -3.63
N GLY A 405 17.87 -21.92 -2.58
CA GLY A 405 18.35 -20.54 -2.53
C GLY A 405 18.95 -20.17 -1.18
N VAL A 406 19.98 -19.34 -1.23
CA VAL A 406 20.57 -18.66 -0.07
C VAL A 406 20.65 -17.18 -0.41
N GLN A 407 20.11 -16.33 0.45
CA GLN A 407 20.22 -14.88 0.30
C GLN A 407 20.78 -14.25 1.58
N LEU A 408 21.77 -13.40 1.42
CA LEU A 408 22.35 -12.57 2.45
C LEU A 408 21.93 -11.13 2.22
N GLY A 409 21.49 -10.44 3.26
CA GLY A 409 21.17 -9.02 3.24
C GLY A 409 21.84 -8.29 4.38
N LEU A 410 22.56 -7.22 4.09
CA LEU A 410 23.16 -6.34 5.09
C LEU A 410 22.62 -4.92 4.89
N LYS A 411 21.80 -4.46 5.83
CA LYS A 411 21.12 -3.18 5.77
C LYS A 411 21.68 -2.21 6.79
N PHE A 412 22.12 -1.05 6.32
CA PHE A 412 22.56 0.08 7.13
C PHE A 412 21.44 1.11 7.25
N PRO A 413 21.07 1.58 8.44
CA PRO A 413 20.12 2.68 8.62
C PRO A 413 20.80 4.05 8.34
N LYS A 414 21.62 4.11 7.31
CA LYS A 414 22.40 5.28 6.88
C LYS A 414 22.45 5.34 5.35
N PHE A 415 22.50 6.54 4.80
CA PHE A 415 22.73 6.76 3.39
C PHE A 415 24.24 6.71 3.09
N LEU A 416 24.76 5.54 2.69
CA LEU A 416 26.17 5.31 2.39
C LEU A 416 26.51 5.76 0.96
N PHE A 417 26.15 7.00 0.61
CA PHE A 417 26.48 7.57 -0.69
C PHE A 417 27.84 8.25 -0.62
N PRO A 418 28.75 8.03 -1.61
CA PRO A 418 30.12 8.56 -1.53
C PRO A 418 30.19 10.09 -1.61
N PHE A 419 29.21 10.73 -2.25
CA PHE A 419 29.14 12.18 -2.42
C PHE A 419 28.13 12.83 -1.48
N GLY A 420 28.22 14.16 -1.30
CA GLY A 420 27.34 14.94 -0.44
C GLY A 420 27.83 15.05 1.01
N GLY A 421 27.55 16.19 1.65
CA GLY A 421 27.92 16.45 3.04
C GLY A 421 27.07 15.65 4.06
N TYR A 422 27.51 15.67 5.31
CA TYR A 422 26.84 14.96 6.42
C TYR A 422 25.35 15.32 6.55
N ASP A 423 25.01 16.61 6.50
CA ASP A 423 23.64 17.08 6.62
C ASP A 423 22.74 16.63 5.48
N PHE A 424 23.27 16.61 4.24
CA PHE A 424 22.53 16.05 3.10
C PHE A 424 22.21 14.58 3.31
N LYS A 425 23.20 13.77 3.67
CA LYS A 425 23.03 12.33 3.90
C LYS A 425 22.04 12.04 5.01
N ARG A 426 22.13 12.78 6.11
CA ARG A 426 21.24 12.66 7.26
C ARG A 426 19.79 13.04 6.92
N ASN A 427 19.60 14.13 6.14
CA ASN A 427 18.27 14.63 5.77
C ASN A 427 17.57 13.77 4.70
N MET A 428 18.26 12.87 4.03
CA MET A 428 17.67 11.94 3.06
C MET A 428 16.85 10.84 3.74
N TYR A 429 17.08 10.51 5.01
CA TYR A 429 16.43 9.40 5.73
C TYR A 429 16.51 8.08 4.97
N ALA A 430 17.60 7.87 4.26
CA ALA A 430 17.76 6.72 3.40
C ALA A 430 18.49 5.59 4.10
N ASN A 431 18.06 4.38 3.81
CA ASN A 431 18.78 3.16 4.17
C ASN A 431 19.61 2.69 2.98
N THR A 432 20.75 2.07 3.25
CA THR A 432 21.56 1.38 2.26
C THR A 432 21.53 -0.11 2.54
N GLU A 433 21.25 -0.92 1.53
CA GLU A 433 21.18 -2.37 1.63
C GLU A 433 22.10 -3.01 0.61
N PHE A 434 22.96 -3.92 1.08
CA PHE A 434 23.75 -4.82 0.26
C PHE A 434 23.10 -6.18 0.29
N THR A 435 22.96 -6.80 -0.88
CA THR A 435 22.39 -8.13 -1.02
C THR A 435 23.35 -9.03 -1.79
N SER A 436 23.40 -10.31 -1.42
CA SER A 436 24.03 -11.35 -2.22
C SER A 436 23.11 -12.56 -2.22
N ALA A 437 22.97 -13.22 -3.35
CA ALA A 437 22.12 -14.38 -3.48
C ALA A 437 22.80 -15.47 -4.30
N PHE A 438 22.56 -16.71 -3.92
CA PHE A 438 22.88 -17.90 -4.69
C PHE A 438 21.62 -18.72 -4.84
N ASN A 439 21.27 -19.11 -6.07
CA ASN A 439 20.14 -20.00 -6.35
C ASN A 439 20.60 -21.14 -7.26
N SER A 440 20.09 -22.34 -7.00
CA SER A 440 20.27 -23.53 -7.83
C SER A 440 18.89 -24.08 -8.19
N GLN A 441 18.60 -24.15 -9.48
CA GLN A 441 17.34 -24.64 -10.02
C GLN A 441 17.61 -25.91 -10.84
N PHE A 442 16.85 -26.96 -10.55
CA PHE A 442 16.89 -28.22 -11.26
C PHE A 442 15.52 -28.55 -11.85
N ARG A 443 15.45 -28.65 -13.17
CA ARG A 443 14.26 -29.00 -13.96
C ARG A 443 14.55 -30.29 -14.73
N PRO A 444 14.13 -31.48 -14.24
CA PRO A 444 14.44 -32.76 -14.87
C PRO A 444 13.93 -32.84 -16.30
N GLY A 445 14.82 -33.26 -17.20
CA GLY A 445 14.51 -33.38 -18.64
C GLY A 445 14.52 -32.05 -19.40
N GLU A 446 14.74 -30.92 -18.73
CA GLU A 446 14.86 -29.59 -19.32
C GLU A 446 16.26 -29.02 -19.12
N PHE A 447 16.57 -28.51 -17.92
CA PHE A 447 17.84 -27.87 -17.62
C PHE A 447 18.18 -27.86 -16.11
N SER A 448 19.43 -27.60 -15.83
CA SER A 448 19.91 -27.23 -14.48
C SER A 448 20.66 -25.92 -14.56
N THR A 449 20.36 -24.98 -13.64
CA THR A 449 21.00 -23.68 -13.57
C THR A 449 21.52 -23.36 -12.17
N LYS A 450 22.57 -22.57 -12.12
CA LYS A 450 23.05 -21.90 -10.92
C LYS A 450 23.13 -20.40 -11.18
N SER A 451 22.66 -19.60 -10.24
CA SER A 451 22.79 -18.14 -10.34
C SER A 451 23.43 -17.56 -9.10
N ILE A 452 24.29 -16.57 -9.31
CA ILE A 452 24.90 -15.78 -8.27
C ILE A 452 24.54 -14.33 -8.53
N GLY A 453 24.08 -13.62 -7.48
CA GLY A 453 23.73 -12.21 -7.57
C GLY A 453 24.34 -11.38 -6.46
N ALA A 454 24.58 -10.10 -6.74
CA ALA A 454 24.97 -9.11 -5.75
C ALA A 454 24.34 -7.75 -6.12
N GLY A 455 23.90 -7.01 -5.12
CA GLY A 455 23.24 -5.73 -5.34
C GLY A 455 23.47 -4.72 -4.23
N MET A 456 23.32 -3.45 -4.58
CA MET A 456 23.29 -2.34 -3.64
C MET A 456 22.10 -1.45 -3.93
N LYS A 457 21.29 -1.22 -2.89
CA LYS A 457 20.05 -0.48 -2.97
C LYS A 457 20.00 0.63 -1.93
N TYR A 458 19.49 1.78 -2.35
CA TYR A 458 19.06 2.86 -1.48
C TYR A 458 17.55 2.88 -1.37
N SER A 459 17.00 3.06 -0.17
CA SER A 459 15.57 3.21 0.04
C SER A 459 15.26 4.33 1.03
N TRP A 460 14.27 5.18 0.71
CA TRP A 460 13.84 6.26 1.58
C TRP A 460 12.33 6.49 1.46
N ASN A 461 11.75 7.03 2.52
CA ASN A 461 10.34 7.40 2.55
C ASN A 461 10.22 8.92 2.68
N ARG A 462 9.32 9.52 1.92
CA ARG A 462 9.02 10.96 2.03
C ARG A 462 7.51 11.17 1.94
N GLN A 463 6.88 11.48 3.08
CA GLN A 463 5.43 11.62 3.19
C GLN A 463 4.70 10.36 2.70
N GLN A 464 3.92 10.48 1.63
CA GLN A 464 3.15 9.40 1.01
C GLN A 464 3.92 8.60 -0.05
N TYR A 465 5.18 8.99 -0.31
CA TYR A 465 6.04 8.36 -1.30
C TYR A 465 7.08 7.46 -0.65
N ARG A 466 7.23 6.27 -1.19
CA ARG A 466 8.36 5.37 -0.92
C ARG A 466 9.20 5.28 -2.17
N HIS A 467 10.49 5.48 -2.03
CA HIS A 467 11.46 5.45 -3.11
C HIS A 467 12.46 4.32 -2.89
N SER A 468 12.89 3.70 -3.97
CA SER A 468 13.97 2.71 -3.99
C SER A 468 14.83 2.93 -5.23
N PHE A 469 16.13 2.98 -5.06
CA PHE A 469 17.09 3.11 -6.12
C PHE A 469 18.13 1.99 -6.02
N ASP A 470 18.10 1.06 -6.97
CA ASP A 470 19.10 0.02 -7.14
C ASP A 470 20.29 0.66 -7.86
N LEU A 471 21.39 0.91 -7.14
CA LEU A 471 22.61 1.50 -7.71
C LEU A 471 23.25 0.52 -8.70
N PHE A 472 23.30 -0.72 -8.31
CA PHE A 472 23.58 -1.84 -9.19
C PHE A 472 22.92 -3.10 -8.63
N ASP A 473 22.55 -3.99 -9.54
CA ASP A 473 22.09 -5.35 -9.26
C ASP A 473 22.67 -6.24 -10.36
N VAL A 474 23.57 -7.10 -9.96
CA VAL A 474 24.32 -7.99 -10.84
C VAL A 474 23.80 -9.39 -10.66
N SER A 475 23.51 -10.07 -11.76
CA SER A 475 23.12 -11.48 -11.80
C SER A 475 23.88 -12.19 -12.88
N TYR A 476 24.56 -13.26 -12.51
CA TYR A 476 25.17 -14.22 -13.40
C TYR A 476 24.41 -15.52 -13.32
N VAL A 477 23.96 -16.02 -14.46
CA VAL A 477 23.25 -17.30 -14.60
C VAL A 477 24.10 -18.23 -15.43
N HIS A 478 24.40 -19.40 -14.85
CA HIS A 478 25.15 -20.48 -15.49
C HIS A 478 24.24 -21.68 -15.72
N PHE A 479 24.28 -22.25 -16.92
CA PHE A 479 23.57 -23.48 -17.26
C PHE A 479 24.50 -24.68 -17.14
N ASP A 480 24.42 -25.40 -16.01
CA ASP A 480 25.23 -26.62 -15.79
C ASP A 480 24.92 -27.71 -16.82
N THR A 481 23.63 -27.89 -17.12
CA THR A 481 23.17 -28.97 -18.03
C THR A 481 21.92 -28.50 -18.75
N ILE A 482 21.87 -28.76 -20.06
CA ILE A 482 20.66 -28.66 -20.89
C ILE A 482 20.46 -30.03 -21.54
N TYR A 483 19.35 -30.67 -21.20
CA TYR A 483 19.06 -32.03 -21.67
C TYR A 483 18.82 -32.08 -23.19
N GLN A 484 19.32 -33.11 -23.85
CA GLN A 484 19.25 -33.25 -25.33
C GLN A 484 17.79 -33.27 -25.81
N ALA A 485 16.91 -33.97 -25.10
CA ALA A 485 15.49 -34.01 -25.46
C ALA A 485 14.82 -32.62 -25.45
N PHE A 486 15.21 -31.74 -24.52
CA PHE A 486 14.74 -30.35 -24.48
C PHE A 486 15.38 -29.52 -25.59
N ARG A 487 16.65 -29.74 -25.88
CA ARG A 487 17.37 -29.10 -26.98
C ARG A 487 16.70 -29.43 -28.34
N ASP A 488 16.41 -30.68 -28.61
CA ASP A 488 15.82 -31.13 -29.88
C ASP A 488 14.34 -30.79 -30.02
N SER A 489 13.59 -30.85 -28.93
CA SER A 489 12.15 -30.53 -28.95
C SER A 489 11.83 -29.06 -29.00
N PHE A 490 12.72 -28.22 -28.45
CA PHE A 490 12.46 -26.79 -28.27
C PHE A 490 13.57 -25.88 -28.83
N LEU A 491 14.84 -26.02 -28.37
CA LEU A 491 15.89 -25.05 -28.69
C LEU A 491 16.29 -25.07 -30.18
N ASN A 492 16.38 -26.22 -30.79
CA ASN A 492 16.78 -26.35 -32.20
C ASN A 492 15.74 -25.80 -33.18
N LYS A 493 14.51 -25.53 -32.71
CA LYS A 493 13.43 -24.92 -33.50
C LYS A 493 13.47 -23.39 -33.47
N VAL A 494 14.29 -22.81 -32.61
CA VAL A 494 14.42 -21.34 -32.43
C VAL A 494 15.72 -20.88 -33.09
N PRO A 495 15.70 -19.95 -34.06
CA PRO A 495 16.92 -19.42 -34.65
C PRO A 495 17.89 -18.88 -33.56
N PRO A 496 19.21 -19.19 -33.68
CA PRO A 496 20.19 -18.86 -32.65
C PRO A 496 20.21 -17.37 -32.22
N ARG A 497 19.99 -16.46 -33.16
CA ARG A 497 19.97 -15.01 -32.88
C ARG A 497 18.80 -14.55 -32.01
N PHE A 498 17.74 -15.34 -31.88
CA PHE A 498 16.58 -15.02 -31.01
C PHE A 498 16.62 -15.76 -29.68
N ASN A 499 17.65 -16.59 -29.44
CA ASN A 499 17.83 -17.37 -28.22
C ASN A 499 19.17 -17.11 -27.49
N PRO A 500 19.76 -15.88 -27.58
CA PRO A 500 21.10 -15.65 -27.04
C PRO A 500 21.17 -15.62 -25.52
N TYR A 501 20.01 -15.49 -24.83
CA TYR A 501 19.96 -15.35 -23.36
C TYR A 501 19.12 -16.42 -22.67
N ASN A 502 18.23 -17.13 -23.38
CA ASN A 502 17.24 -17.97 -22.72
C ASN A 502 17.79 -19.30 -22.21
N TYR A 503 18.93 -19.78 -22.76
CA TYR A 503 19.52 -21.06 -22.38
C TYR A 503 21.02 -21.07 -22.55
N HIS A 504 21.66 -19.93 -22.36
CA HIS A 504 23.10 -19.78 -22.36
C HIS A 504 23.50 -19.00 -21.10
N ASP A 505 24.72 -19.17 -20.71
CA ASP A 505 25.32 -18.35 -19.66
C ASP A 505 25.17 -16.88 -20.02
N HIS A 506 24.63 -16.09 -19.10
CA HIS A 506 24.44 -14.69 -19.33
C HIS A 506 24.66 -13.87 -18.06
N PHE A 507 24.96 -12.61 -18.30
CA PHE A 507 25.26 -11.63 -17.28
C PHE A 507 24.34 -10.42 -17.43
N ILE A 508 23.68 -10.06 -16.34
CA ILE A 508 22.79 -8.91 -16.27
C ILE A 508 23.32 -7.98 -15.18
N MET A 509 23.70 -6.76 -15.52
CA MET A 509 23.97 -5.69 -14.58
C MET A 509 22.99 -4.57 -14.81
N ARG A 510 22.05 -4.38 -13.89
CA ARG A 510 21.01 -3.36 -13.99
C ARG A 510 21.16 -2.26 -12.94
N MET A 511 20.67 -1.09 -13.27
CA MET A 511 20.32 0.01 -12.37
C MET A 511 18.84 0.23 -12.46
N GLY A 512 18.19 0.60 -11.35
CA GLY A 512 16.74 0.77 -11.36
C GLY A 512 16.25 1.78 -10.33
N TYR A 513 15.12 2.40 -10.63
CA TYR A 513 14.40 3.25 -9.70
C TYR A 513 12.95 2.82 -9.62
N THR A 514 12.43 2.70 -8.41
CA THR A 514 11.02 2.39 -8.14
C THR A 514 10.45 3.43 -7.18
N GLY A 515 9.32 4.03 -7.55
CA GLY A 515 8.53 4.89 -6.71
C GLY A 515 7.18 4.26 -6.42
N THR A 516 6.74 4.34 -5.18
CA THR A 516 5.39 3.94 -4.76
C THR A 516 4.73 5.10 -4.03
N TYR A 517 3.52 5.43 -4.43
CA TYR A 517 2.68 6.45 -3.80
C TYR A 517 1.41 5.80 -3.25
N THR A 518 0.97 6.22 -2.08
CA THR A 518 -0.35 5.87 -1.57
C THR A 518 -0.91 7.02 -0.75
N ASN A 519 -2.18 7.35 -0.97
CA ASN A 519 -2.93 8.29 -0.13
C ASN A 519 -3.84 7.58 0.88
N PHE A 520 -3.63 6.28 1.10
CA PHE A 520 -4.32 5.51 2.13
C PHE A 520 -4.08 6.12 3.51
N ASN A 521 -5.14 6.32 4.26
CA ASN A 521 -5.10 6.83 5.63
C ASN A 521 -5.90 5.92 6.55
N ALA A 522 -5.19 5.25 7.46
CA ALA A 522 -5.79 4.31 8.42
C ALA A 522 -6.85 4.95 9.33
N ASN A 523 -6.80 6.27 9.54
CA ASN A 523 -7.79 7.01 10.32
C ASN A 523 -9.06 7.37 9.53
N ARG A 524 -9.11 7.07 8.22
CA ARG A 524 -10.19 7.41 7.30
C ARG A 524 -10.50 6.24 6.37
N LEU A 525 -10.83 5.09 6.96
CA LEU A 525 -11.05 3.82 6.25
C LEU A 525 -12.18 3.85 5.22
N LEU A 526 -13.14 4.77 5.35
CA LEU A 526 -14.28 4.92 4.44
C LEU A 526 -14.05 5.95 3.33
N LYS A 527 -12.82 6.41 3.12
CA LYS A 527 -12.48 7.30 2.01
C LYS A 527 -11.81 6.54 0.89
N ASP A 528 -12.13 6.96 -0.32
CA ASP A 528 -11.46 6.48 -1.52
C ASP A 528 -9.96 6.76 -1.44
N TYR A 529 -9.16 5.79 -1.90
CA TYR A 529 -7.72 5.94 -1.97
C TYR A 529 -7.14 5.28 -3.22
N SER A 530 -5.93 5.69 -3.55
CA SER A 530 -5.19 5.15 -4.68
C SER A 530 -3.79 4.76 -4.26
N THR A 531 -3.30 3.69 -4.86
CA THR A 531 -1.89 3.28 -4.79
C THR A 531 -1.33 3.30 -6.20
N MET A 532 -0.16 3.90 -6.37
CA MET A 532 0.53 3.98 -7.63
C MET A 532 1.96 3.48 -7.45
N ARG A 533 2.40 2.61 -8.35
CA ARG A 533 3.79 2.13 -8.43
C ARG A 533 4.31 2.37 -9.83
N TYR A 534 5.49 2.95 -9.92
CA TYR A 534 6.20 3.13 -11.18
C TYR A 534 7.66 2.72 -11.00
N SER A 535 8.20 2.10 -12.02
CA SER A 535 9.60 1.69 -12.03
C SER A 535 10.22 1.92 -13.41
N ILE A 536 11.50 2.22 -13.40
CA ILE A 536 12.34 2.27 -14.59
C ILE A 536 13.64 1.55 -14.26
N GLU A 537 14.07 0.69 -15.16
CA GLU A 537 15.36 0.02 -15.05
C GLU A 537 16.09 0.06 -16.38
N THR A 538 17.41 0.06 -16.30
CA THR A 538 18.29 -0.06 -17.46
C THR A 538 19.41 -1.05 -17.14
N ALA A 539 19.78 -1.85 -18.11
CA ALA A 539 20.81 -2.88 -17.95
C ALA A 539 21.93 -2.74 -18.99
N GLY A 540 23.14 -3.19 -18.63
CA GLY A 540 24.28 -3.33 -19.51
C GLY A 540 25.06 -2.05 -19.84
N ASN A 541 24.56 -0.87 -19.47
CA ASN A 541 25.20 0.40 -19.86
C ASN A 541 26.56 0.58 -19.19
N ILE A 542 26.68 0.29 -17.91
CA ILE A 542 27.97 0.40 -17.19
C ILE A 542 28.98 -0.59 -17.80
N VAL A 543 28.54 -1.82 -18.07
CA VAL A 543 29.40 -2.84 -18.69
C VAL A 543 29.84 -2.41 -20.09
N ASN A 544 28.93 -1.81 -20.86
CA ASN A 544 29.23 -1.30 -22.19
C ASN A 544 30.31 -0.16 -22.15
N ILE A 545 30.16 0.76 -21.22
CA ILE A 545 31.16 1.83 -20.98
C ILE A 545 32.52 1.20 -20.62
N ILE A 546 32.54 0.23 -19.71
CA ILE A 546 33.79 -0.46 -19.32
C ILE A 546 34.45 -1.14 -20.52
N ASN A 547 33.68 -1.84 -21.36
CA ASN A 547 34.18 -2.52 -22.55
C ASN A 547 34.81 -1.52 -23.58
N HIS A 548 34.13 -0.39 -23.80
CA HIS A 548 34.65 0.65 -24.70
C HIS A 548 35.94 1.29 -24.15
N LEU A 549 35.97 1.55 -22.84
CA LEU A 549 37.17 2.10 -22.21
C LEU A 549 38.35 1.10 -22.21
N ALA A 550 38.06 -0.19 -22.13
CA ALA A 550 39.06 -1.26 -22.19
C ALA A 550 39.49 -1.60 -23.63
N GLY A 551 38.95 -0.93 -24.66
CA GLY A 551 39.27 -1.22 -26.05
C GLY A 551 38.84 -2.60 -26.53
N SER A 552 37.82 -3.20 -25.89
CA SER A 552 37.30 -4.52 -26.26
C SER A 552 36.68 -4.52 -27.68
N THR A 553 36.93 -5.55 -28.45
CA THR A 553 36.32 -5.75 -29.77
C THR A 553 35.13 -6.66 -29.70
N PRO A 554 34.08 -6.42 -30.51
CA PRO A 554 32.95 -7.34 -30.58
C PRO A 554 33.36 -8.69 -31.19
N ASP A 555 32.62 -9.74 -30.84
CA ASP A 555 32.79 -11.08 -31.40
C ASP A 555 32.24 -11.17 -32.85
N SER A 556 32.34 -12.36 -33.46
CA SER A 556 31.87 -12.59 -34.83
C SER A 556 30.36 -12.35 -35.04
N THR A 557 29.59 -12.25 -33.95
CA THR A 557 28.15 -11.91 -33.97
C THR A 557 27.88 -10.43 -33.75
N GLY A 558 28.95 -9.60 -33.60
CA GLY A 558 28.85 -8.18 -33.29
C GLY A 558 28.60 -7.88 -31.82
N ALA A 559 28.61 -8.90 -30.94
CA ALA A 559 28.31 -8.73 -29.51
C ALA A 559 29.58 -8.54 -28.67
N TYR A 560 29.52 -7.62 -27.73
CA TYR A 560 30.54 -7.47 -26.70
C TYR A 560 30.35 -8.48 -25.57
N ARG A 561 31.46 -8.94 -24.99
CA ARG A 561 31.49 -9.88 -23.89
C ARG A 561 32.26 -9.32 -22.71
N LEU A 562 31.82 -9.63 -21.49
CA LEU A 562 32.53 -9.41 -20.25
C LEU A 562 32.92 -10.79 -19.69
N PHE A 563 34.22 -11.03 -19.48
CA PHE A 563 34.74 -12.34 -19.05
C PHE A 563 34.31 -13.52 -19.97
N GLY A 564 34.19 -13.26 -21.28
CA GLY A 564 33.74 -14.26 -22.23
C GLY A 564 32.22 -14.49 -22.29
N ILE A 565 31.43 -13.81 -21.44
CA ILE A 565 29.98 -13.94 -21.32
C ILE A 565 29.29 -12.74 -21.95
N ARG A 566 28.28 -12.99 -22.77
CA ARG A 566 27.45 -11.91 -23.35
C ARG A 566 26.61 -11.27 -22.26
N TYR A 567 26.52 -9.93 -22.22
CA TYR A 567 25.65 -9.20 -21.32
C TYR A 567 24.45 -8.59 -22.05
N SER A 568 23.34 -8.46 -21.32
CA SER A 568 22.10 -7.89 -21.83
C SER A 568 22.12 -6.36 -21.73
N GLN A 569 21.61 -5.69 -22.78
CA GLN A 569 21.43 -4.25 -22.78
C GLN A 569 19.99 -3.90 -23.15
N TYR A 570 19.25 -3.30 -22.19
CA TYR A 570 17.84 -2.92 -22.36
C TYR A 570 17.46 -1.78 -21.43
N VAL A 571 16.32 -1.15 -21.73
CA VAL A 571 15.58 -0.27 -20.82
C VAL A 571 14.19 -0.86 -20.63
N LYS A 572 13.66 -0.81 -19.39
CA LYS A 572 12.34 -1.31 -19.05
C LYS A 572 11.65 -0.35 -18.10
N GLY A 573 10.38 -0.04 -18.35
CA GLY A 573 9.53 0.78 -17.51
C GLY A 573 8.23 0.06 -17.20
N GLU A 574 7.72 0.25 -15.98
CA GLU A 574 6.40 -0.25 -15.54
C GLU A 574 5.66 0.84 -14.79
N TYR A 575 4.36 0.91 -15.02
CA TYR A 575 3.44 1.79 -14.32
C TYR A 575 2.20 1.02 -13.91
N ASN A 576 1.89 1.01 -12.63
CA ASN A 576 0.72 0.35 -12.08
C ASN A 576 -0.02 1.34 -11.17
N VAL A 577 -1.32 1.46 -11.35
CA VAL A 577 -2.19 2.25 -10.48
C VAL A 577 -3.40 1.42 -10.08
N THR A 578 -3.72 1.44 -8.79
CA THR A 578 -4.91 0.81 -8.22
C THR A 578 -5.72 1.85 -7.49
N HIS A 579 -6.98 2.00 -7.84
CA HIS A 579 -7.93 2.90 -7.19
C HIS A 579 -9.00 2.10 -6.46
N TYR A 580 -9.20 2.43 -5.19
CA TYR A 580 -10.22 1.83 -4.33
C TYR A 580 -11.34 2.84 -4.08
N GLN A 581 -12.50 2.56 -4.62
CA GLN A 581 -13.72 3.32 -4.39
C GLN A 581 -14.55 2.62 -3.31
N ILE A 582 -14.68 3.25 -2.14
CA ILE A 582 -15.30 2.68 -0.95
C ILE A 582 -16.75 3.14 -0.86
N PHE A 583 -17.71 2.24 -0.93
CA PHE A 583 -19.14 2.56 -0.74
C PHE A 583 -19.52 2.51 0.73
N ASP A 584 -19.03 1.48 1.44
CA ASP A 584 -19.23 1.28 2.86
C ASP A 584 -18.15 0.32 3.42
N LYS A 585 -18.28 -0.12 4.66
CA LYS A 585 -17.31 -1.02 5.31
C LYS A 585 -17.19 -2.38 4.64
N GLU A 586 -18.19 -2.77 3.86
CA GLU A 586 -18.34 -4.13 3.33
C GLU A 586 -18.26 -4.19 1.81
N ASN A 587 -18.47 -3.04 1.12
CA ASN A 587 -18.57 -2.97 -0.32
C ASN A 587 -17.60 -1.96 -0.91
N ARG A 588 -16.84 -2.38 -1.94
CA ARG A 588 -15.89 -1.52 -2.67
C ARG A 588 -15.74 -1.95 -4.12
N PHE A 589 -15.51 -0.99 -5.01
CA PHE A 589 -14.91 -1.23 -6.31
C PHE A 589 -13.40 -1.03 -6.26
N VAL A 590 -12.69 -1.85 -7.01
CA VAL A 590 -11.25 -1.75 -7.20
C VAL A 590 -10.97 -1.71 -8.69
N TYR A 591 -10.26 -0.69 -9.13
CA TYR A 591 -9.83 -0.51 -10.50
C TYR A 591 -8.30 -0.61 -10.54
N HIS A 592 -7.79 -1.43 -11.42
CA HIS A 592 -6.36 -1.56 -11.65
C HIS A 592 -6.03 -1.29 -13.12
N PHE A 593 -4.95 -0.55 -13.33
CA PHE A 593 -4.36 -0.31 -14.63
C PHE A 593 -2.86 -0.53 -14.55
N GLY A 594 -2.33 -1.39 -15.42
CA GLY A 594 -0.93 -1.72 -15.53
C GLY A 594 -0.42 -1.55 -16.95
N LEU A 595 0.70 -0.87 -17.12
CA LEU A 595 1.41 -0.69 -18.37
C LEU A 595 2.87 -1.04 -18.18
N GLY A 596 3.43 -1.86 -19.08
CA GLY A 596 4.83 -2.21 -19.12
C GLY A 596 5.41 -2.02 -20.52
N LEU A 597 6.64 -1.53 -20.60
CA LEU A 597 7.40 -1.35 -21.84
C LEU A 597 8.85 -1.72 -21.61
N GLY A 598 9.40 -2.61 -22.40
CA GLY A 598 10.81 -2.98 -22.40
C GLY A 598 11.39 -2.91 -23.79
N VAL A 599 12.54 -2.27 -23.96
CA VAL A 599 13.19 -2.06 -25.25
C VAL A 599 14.63 -2.58 -25.18
N PRO A 600 14.98 -3.65 -25.91
CA PRO A 600 16.37 -4.08 -26.07
C PRO A 600 17.11 -3.17 -27.06
N TYR A 601 18.37 -2.85 -26.77
CA TYR A 601 19.22 -2.01 -27.62
C TYR A 601 20.71 -2.36 -27.47
N GLY A 602 21.55 -1.79 -28.33
CA GLY A 602 23.01 -1.96 -28.26
C GLY A 602 23.45 -3.42 -28.36
N ASN A 603 24.03 -3.93 -27.27
CA ASN A 603 24.49 -5.32 -27.18
C ASN A 603 23.35 -6.34 -27.01
N GLY A 604 22.11 -5.90 -26.86
CA GLY A 604 20.93 -6.72 -26.63
C GLY A 604 19.96 -6.73 -27.82
N ASP A 605 19.77 -7.88 -28.48
CA ASP A 605 18.74 -8.06 -29.50
C ASP A 605 17.37 -8.36 -28.92
N VAL A 606 17.35 -9.00 -27.75
CA VAL A 606 16.16 -9.48 -27.02
C VAL A 606 16.37 -9.17 -25.53
N ILE A 607 15.29 -8.89 -24.83
CA ILE A 607 15.31 -8.81 -23.36
C ILE A 607 15.44 -10.22 -22.78
N PRO A 608 16.26 -10.48 -21.76
CA PRO A 608 16.31 -11.78 -21.08
C PRO A 608 14.93 -12.25 -20.64
N TYR A 609 14.70 -13.54 -20.74
CA TYR A 609 13.40 -14.16 -20.42
C TYR A 609 12.86 -13.74 -19.06
N GLU A 610 13.72 -13.70 -18.04
CA GLU A 610 13.39 -13.35 -16.66
C GLU A 610 12.94 -11.89 -16.50
N LYS A 611 13.19 -11.05 -17.50
CA LYS A 611 12.87 -9.61 -17.51
C LYS A 611 11.72 -9.25 -18.45
N ARG A 612 11.26 -10.20 -19.28
CA ARG A 612 10.10 -9.99 -20.16
C ARG A 612 8.79 -10.05 -19.39
N PHE A 613 7.73 -9.55 -20.01
CA PHE A 613 6.39 -9.54 -19.42
C PHE A 613 5.62 -10.82 -19.74
N PHE A 614 4.78 -11.23 -18.79
CA PHE A 614 3.82 -12.32 -18.91
C PHE A 614 2.40 -11.78 -18.72
N SER A 615 1.41 -12.47 -19.27
CA SER A 615 -0.01 -12.18 -19.04
C SER A 615 -0.80 -13.48 -18.79
N GLY A 616 -1.97 -13.33 -18.14
CA GLY A 616 -2.75 -14.42 -17.58
C GLY A 616 -2.41 -14.71 -16.13
N GLY A 617 -3.21 -15.54 -15.48
CA GLY A 617 -3.04 -15.93 -14.09
C GLY A 617 -3.86 -15.10 -13.11
N ALA A 618 -3.72 -15.44 -11.84
CA ALA A 618 -4.54 -14.92 -10.74
C ALA A 618 -4.43 -13.40 -10.52
N ASN A 619 -3.37 -12.74 -10.98
CA ASN A 619 -3.07 -11.32 -10.74
C ASN A 619 -3.02 -10.49 -12.05
N SER A 620 -3.52 -11.00 -13.17
CA SER A 620 -3.57 -10.34 -14.47
C SER A 620 -4.94 -10.59 -15.11
N VAL A 621 -5.02 -11.21 -16.30
CA VAL A 621 -6.27 -11.55 -16.98
C VAL A 621 -6.69 -12.96 -16.59
N ARG A 622 -7.62 -13.10 -15.65
CA ARG A 622 -7.97 -14.36 -14.95
C ARG A 622 -8.73 -15.38 -15.81
N GLY A 623 -9.10 -15.05 -17.05
CA GLY A 623 -9.64 -16.04 -18.00
C GLY A 623 -8.58 -17.02 -18.55
N TRP A 624 -7.30 -16.75 -18.33
CA TRP A 624 -6.17 -17.57 -18.78
C TRP A 624 -5.31 -18.00 -17.60
N SER A 625 -4.74 -19.20 -17.69
CA SER A 625 -3.73 -19.64 -16.74
C SER A 625 -2.49 -18.75 -16.81
N GLU A 626 -1.64 -18.83 -15.79
CA GLU A 626 -0.42 -18.04 -15.73
C GLU A 626 0.45 -18.26 -16.97
N SER A 627 0.94 -17.15 -17.57
CA SER A 627 1.81 -17.18 -18.75
C SER A 627 1.23 -17.92 -19.95
N THR A 628 -0.09 -17.86 -20.15
CA THR A 628 -0.75 -18.53 -21.30
C THR A 628 -1.50 -17.56 -22.22
N LEU A 629 -1.45 -16.26 -21.97
CA LEU A 629 -2.04 -15.22 -22.79
C LEU A 629 -0.96 -14.46 -23.57
N GLY A 630 -1.15 -14.34 -24.88
CA GLY A 630 -0.28 -13.56 -25.77
C GLY A 630 1.04 -14.26 -26.13
N PRO A 631 1.98 -13.56 -26.77
CA PRO A 631 1.88 -12.16 -27.22
C PRO A 631 0.95 -11.99 -28.43
N GLY A 632 0.18 -10.90 -28.42
CA GLY A 632 -0.77 -10.57 -29.49
C GLY A 632 -1.75 -11.69 -29.78
N ILE A 633 -1.73 -12.19 -31.02
CA ILE A 633 -2.51 -13.35 -31.50
C ILE A 633 -1.63 -14.60 -31.70
N TYR A 634 -0.46 -14.66 -31.07
CA TYR A 634 0.41 -15.83 -31.14
C TYR A 634 -0.31 -17.08 -30.67
N GLN A 635 -0.26 -18.13 -31.48
CA GLN A 635 -0.84 -19.45 -31.18
C GLN A 635 0.19 -20.34 -30.50
N ARG A 636 -0.15 -20.82 -29.31
CA ARG A 636 0.66 -21.77 -28.56
C ARG A 636 0.92 -23.07 -29.38
N ILE A 637 2.17 -23.48 -29.44
CA ILE A 637 2.59 -24.63 -30.25
C ILE A 637 2.26 -25.97 -29.56
N ASN A 638 2.18 -26.00 -28.22
CA ASN A 638 2.01 -27.24 -27.47
C ASN A 638 1.19 -27.01 -26.17
N ASP A 639 0.03 -27.66 -26.06
CA ASP A 639 -0.89 -27.51 -24.92
C ASP A 639 -0.42 -28.18 -23.61
N ARG A 640 0.59 -29.02 -23.65
CA ARG A 640 1.01 -29.83 -22.50
C ARG A 640 2.28 -29.38 -21.79
N ARG A 641 2.99 -28.41 -22.34
CA ARG A 641 4.26 -27.91 -21.77
C ARG A 641 4.27 -26.38 -21.73
N ARG A 642 5.07 -25.81 -20.81
CA ARG A 642 5.34 -24.37 -20.78
C ARG A 642 5.83 -23.91 -22.14
N ASP A 643 5.16 -22.91 -22.72
CA ASP A 643 5.63 -22.29 -23.95
C ASP A 643 6.41 -21.01 -23.59
N TYR A 644 7.73 -21.12 -23.63
CA TYR A 644 8.64 -20.03 -23.34
C TYR A 644 8.56 -18.85 -24.33
N ASN A 645 7.77 -18.99 -25.41
CA ASN A 645 7.48 -17.91 -26.33
C ASN A 645 6.30 -17.02 -25.89
N GLN A 646 5.54 -17.43 -24.85
CA GLN A 646 4.45 -16.62 -24.31
C GLN A 646 4.96 -15.50 -23.39
N VAL A 647 5.84 -14.67 -23.92
CA VAL A 647 6.44 -13.51 -23.27
C VAL A 647 6.41 -12.32 -24.21
N GLY A 648 6.33 -11.12 -23.66
CA GLY A 648 6.25 -9.87 -24.41
C GLY A 648 7.21 -8.79 -23.91
N ASP A 649 7.38 -7.76 -24.72
CA ASP A 649 8.15 -6.56 -24.43
C ASP A 649 7.23 -5.40 -24.01
N ILE A 650 5.94 -5.50 -24.35
CA ILE A 650 4.87 -4.57 -23.96
C ILE A 650 3.84 -5.36 -23.18
N LYS A 651 3.27 -4.77 -22.13
CA LYS A 651 2.19 -5.33 -21.32
C LYS A 651 1.11 -4.28 -21.09
N LEU A 652 -0.14 -4.71 -21.18
CA LEU A 652 -1.31 -3.92 -20.77
C LEU A 652 -2.22 -4.82 -19.93
N ASP A 653 -2.53 -4.37 -18.72
CA ASP A 653 -3.53 -4.97 -17.83
C ASP A 653 -4.55 -3.91 -17.39
N MET A 654 -5.82 -4.24 -17.46
CA MET A 654 -6.95 -3.44 -16.98
C MET A 654 -7.90 -4.35 -16.23
N ASN A 655 -8.14 -4.07 -14.96
CA ASN A 655 -8.98 -4.90 -14.12
C ASN A 655 -9.99 -4.04 -13.37
N MET A 656 -11.21 -4.51 -13.28
CA MET A 656 -12.26 -3.93 -12.47
C MET A 656 -12.86 -5.04 -11.60
N GLU A 657 -12.92 -4.81 -10.30
CA GLU A 657 -13.42 -5.81 -9.36
C GLU A 657 -14.34 -5.17 -8.33
N TYR A 658 -15.57 -5.67 -8.24
CA TYR A 658 -16.47 -5.36 -7.14
C TYR A 658 -16.28 -6.41 -6.04
N ARG A 659 -15.97 -5.96 -4.83
CA ARG A 659 -15.78 -6.78 -3.63
C ARG A 659 -16.88 -6.51 -2.63
N ALA A 660 -17.48 -7.56 -2.11
CA ALA A 660 -18.55 -7.47 -1.12
C ALA A 660 -18.35 -8.52 -0.04
N LYS A 661 -18.39 -8.12 1.22
CA LYS A 661 -18.39 -9.05 2.34
C LYS A 661 -19.71 -9.81 2.36
N LEU A 662 -19.64 -11.14 2.26
CA LEU A 662 -20.81 -12.00 2.24
C LEU A 662 -21.27 -12.34 3.68
N PHE A 663 -20.41 -12.98 4.44
CA PHE A 663 -20.61 -13.30 5.85
C PHE A 663 -19.31 -13.79 6.49
N TRP A 664 -19.17 -13.65 7.80
CA TRP A 664 -18.03 -14.10 8.59
C TRP A 664 -16.71 -13.61 7.99
N VAL A 665 -15.84 -14.52 7.53
CA VAL A 665 -14.57 -14.22 6.86
C VAL A 665 -14.67 -14.26 5.33
N LEU A 666 -15.85 -14.58 4.78
CA LEU A 666 -16.06 -14.76 3.36
C LEU A 666 -16.40 -13.42 2.68
N GLU A 667 -15.61 -13.04 1.71
CA GLU A 667 -15.86 -11.95 0.76
C GLU A 667 -16.07 -12.53 -0.63
N GLY A 668 -17.12 -12.08 -1.32
CA GLY A 668 -17.36 -12.38 -2.73
C GLY A 668 -16.79 -11.29 -3.62
N ALA A 669 -16.34 -11.65 -4.82
CA ALA A 669 -15.94 -10.70 -5.83
C ALA A 669 -16.51 -11.04 -7.20
N LEU A 670 -16.87 -10.01 -7.96
CA LEU A 670 -17.16 -10.09 -9.39
C LEU A 670 -16.14 -9.22 -10.12
N PHE A 671 -15.61 -9.72 -11.22
CA PHE A 671 -14.54 -9.02 -11.92
C PHE A 671 -14.68 -9.06 -13.44
N LEU A 672 -14.10 -8.05 -14.05
CA LEU A 672 -13.86 -7.92 -15.48
C LEU A 672 -12.39 -7.57 -15.68
N ASP A 673 -11.69 -8.40 -16.44
CA ASP A 673 -10.27 -8.24 -16.73
C ASP A 673 -10.08 -8.08 -18.25
N ALA A 674 -9.17 -7.20 -18.64
CA ALA A 674 -8.78 -7.03 -20.03
C ALA A 674 -7.28 -6.79 -20.13
N GLY A 675 -6.63 -7.33 -21.14
CA GLY A 675 -5.20 -7.12 -21.33
C GLY A 675 -4.58 -8.05 -22.34
N ASN A 676 -3.31 -7.85 -22.59
CA ASN A 676 -2.44 -8.72 -23.39
C ASN A 676 -0.97 -8.27 -23.22
N ILE A 677 -0.07 -9.03 -23.82
CA ILE A 677 1.33 -8.67 -24.03
C ILE A 677 1.63 -8.63 -25.52
N TRP A 678 2.68 -7.92 -25.91
CA TRP A 678 3.15 -7.86 -27.30
C TRP A 678 4.67 -7.80 -27.33
N THR A 679 5.24 -8.16 -28.49
CA THR A 679 6.64 -7.93 -28.80
C THR A 679 6.81 -6.60 -29.52
N ILE A 680 7.96 -5.95 -29.34
CA ILE A 680 8.30 -4.72 -30.09
C ILE A 680 8.85 -5.07 -31.49
N LYS A 681 9.58 -6.20 -31.59
CA LYS A 681 10.18 -6.67 -32.83
C LYS A 681 9.46 -7.92 -33.32
N ASP A 682 9.50 -8.12 -34.64
CA ASP A 682 9.05 -9.39 -35.23
C ASP A 682 10.01 -10.51 -34.89
N TYR A 683 9.52 -11.49 -34.15
CA TYR A 683 10.23 -12.73 -33.86
C TYR A 683 9.61 -13.88 -34.62
N PRO A 684 10.39 -14.61 -35.45
CA PRO A 684 9.88 -15.76 -36.23
C PRO A 684 9.20 -16.83 -35.37
N THR A 685 9.55 -16.90 -34.08
CA THR A 685 8.97 -17.82 -33.10
C THR A 685 7.69 -17.33 -32.45
N GLN A 686 7.29 -16.06 -32.67
CA GLN A 686 6.15 -15.41 -32.06
C GLN A 686 5.29 -14.71 -33.13
N VAL A 687 4.94 -15.46 -34.20
CA VAL A 687 4.15 -14.93 -35.32
C VAL A 687 2.82 -14.36 -34.84
N GLY A 688 2.52 -13.09 -35.20
CA GLY A 688 1.34 -12.36 -34.76
C GLY A 688 1.46 -11.77 -33.37
N GLY A 689 2.67 -11.85 -32.75
CA GLY A 689 2.93 -11.28 -31.42
C GLY A 689 3.32 -9.81 -31.41
N THR A 690 3.62 -9.22 -32.58
CA THR A 690 4.16 -7.86 -32.67
C THR A 690 3.07 -6.80 -32.45
N PHE A 691 3.44 -5.75 -31.73
CA PHE A 691 2.56 -4.62 -31.46
C PHE A 691 2.40 -3.71 -32.69
N HIS A 692 1.16 -3.43 -33.06
CA HIS A 692 0.81 -2.45 -34.09
C HIS A 692 -0.34 -1.57 -33.61
N PHE A 693 -0.19 -0.25 -33.75
CA PHE A 693 -1.18 0.72 -33.25
C PHE A 693 -2.56 0.61 -33.90
N ASP A 694 -2.63 0.11 -35.12
CA ASP A 694 -3.88 -0.07 -35.88
C ASP A 694 -4.65 -1.35 -35.49
N THR A 695 -3.99 -2.33 -34.91
CA THR A 695 -4.56 -3.66 -34.65
C THR A 695 -4.60 -4.07 -33.18
N PHE A 696 -3.79 -3.47 -32.30
CA PHE A 696 -3.64 -3.91 -30.91
C PHE A 696 -4.95 -3.96 -30.13
N MET A 697 -5.88 -3.02 -30.40
CA MET A 697 -7.19 -2.98 -29.73
C MET A 697 -8.00 -4.25 -29.98
N ASN A 698 -7.89 -4.85 -31.17
CA ASN A 698 -8.56 -6.11 -31.52
C ASN A 698 -7.86 -7.35 -30.94
N GLN A 699 -6.70 -7.16 -30.31
CA GLN A 699 -5.91 -8.20 -29.69
C GLN A 699 -6.00 -8.19 -28.17
N ILE A 700 -6.76 -7.26 -27.58
CA ILE A 700 -6.99 -7.21 -26.13
C ILE A 700 -7.94 -8.34 -25.76
N ALA A 701 -7.43 -9.30 -24.98
CA ALA A 701 -8.22 -10.37 -24.40
C ALA A 701 -9.13 -9.83 -23.29
N ILE A 702 -10.35 -10.36 -23.17
CA ILE A 702 -11.31 -9.95 -22.15
C ILE A 702 -11.81 -11.20 -21.40
N ALA A 703 -11.84 -11.13 -20.08
CA ALA A 703 -12.39 -12.14 -19.20
C ALA A 703 -13.30 -11.53 -18.17
N TYR A 704 -14.28 -12.30 -17.72
CA TYR A 704 -15.11 -11.96 -16.55
C TYR A 704 -15.13 -13.15 -15.59
N GLY A 705 -15.57 -12.91 -14.38
CA GLY A 705 -15.62 -14.01 -13.43
C GLY A 705 -16.12 -13.63 -12.05
N ALA A 706 -16.11 -14.65 -11.22
CA ALA A 706 -16.43 -14.51 -9.81
C ALA A 706 -15.37 -15.20 -8.96
N GLY A 707 -15.21 -14.72 -7.73
CA GLY A 707 -14.26 -15.32 -6.81
C GLY A 707 -14.69 -15.19 -5.38
N PHE A 708 -14.09 -16.02 -4.54
CA PHE A 708 -14.28 -16.03 -3.09
C PHE A 708 -12.96 -15.72 -2.40
N ARG A 709 -13.02 -14.91 -1.36
CA ARG A 709 -11.90 -14.53 -0.50
C ARG A 709 -12.23 -14.91 0.92
N PHE A 710 -11.34 -15.63 1.57
CA PHE A 710 -11.42 -16.00 2.97
C PHE A 710 -10.43 -15.13 3.75
N ASP A 711 -10.92 -14.05 4.33
CA ASP A 711 -10.10 -13.10 5.09
C ASP A 711 -10.00 -13.54 6.56
N PHE A 712 -8.87 -14.15 6.89
CA PHE A 712 -8.54 -14.58 8.25
C PHE A 712 -7.79 -13.50 9.05
N SER A 713 -7.73 -12.26 8.56
CA SER A 713 -7.01 -11.09 9.13
C SER A 713 -5.49 -11.16 9.00
N PHE A 714 -4.87 -12.34 9.14
CA PHE A 714 -3.42 -12.53 8.98
C PHE A 714 -3.05 -13.04 7.58
N PHE A 715 -3.97 -13.64 6.87
CA PHE A 715 -3.85 -13.96 5.44
C PHE A 715 -5.23 -14.04 4.79
N ILE A 716 -5.25 -13.88 3.47
CA ILE A 716 -6.46 -14.01 2.65
C ILE A 716 -6.24 -15.16 1.69
N ALA A 717 -7.03 -16.23 1.83
CA ALA A 717 -7.07 -17.28 0.81
C ALA A 717 -8.10 -16.90 -0.26
N ARG A 718 -7.78 -17.13 -1.53
CA ARG A 718 -8.60 -16.71 -2.66
C ARG A 718 -8.78 -17.83 -3.66
N VAL A 719 -10.01 -17.96 -4.17
CA VAL A 719 -10.37 -18.84 -5.29
C VAL A 719 -11.09 -17.98 -6.32
N ASP A 720 -10.56 -17.86 -7.52
CA ASP A 720 -11.16 -17.13 -8.63
C ASP A 720 -11.52 -18.08 -9.79
N PHE A 721 -12.70 -17.89 -10.36
CA PHE A 721 -13.20 -18.56 -11.55
C PHE A 721 -13.27 -17.53 -12.67
N GLY A 722 -12.27 -17.55 -13.57
CA GLY A 722 -12.20 -16.64 -14.69
C GLY A 722 -12.73 -17.29 -15.96
N ILE A 723 -13.56 -16.59 -16.70
CA ILE A 723 -14.21 -17.06 -17.92
C ILE A 723 -13.80 -16.15 -19.07
N LYS A 724 -13.29 -16.72 -20.15
CA LYS A 724 -12.96 -15.97 -21.35
C LYS A 724 -14.24 -15.40 -21.96
N LEU A 725 -14.23 -14.09 -22.22
CA LEU A 725 -15.30 -13.40 -22.95
C LEU A 725 -14.87 -13.14 -24.40
N PHE A 726 -13.63 -12.66 -24.58
CA PHE A 726 -13.04 -12.45 -25.90
C PHE A 726 -11.62 -13.01 -25.92
N ASP A 727 -11.40 -13.97 -26.86
CA ASP A 727 -10.12 -14.64 -27.07
C ASP A 727 -9.54 -14.23 -28.44
N PRO A 728 -8.51 -13.37 -28.48
CA PRO A 728 -7.99 -12.79 -29.72
C PRO A 728 -7.31 -13.81 -30.63
N VAL A 729 -6.88 -14.96 -30.09
CA VAL A 729 -6.17 -16.02 -30.85
C VAL A 729 -7.11 -16.82 -31.75
N ARG A 730 -8.40 -16.83 -31.43
CA ARG A 730 -9.39 -17.61 -32.18
C ARG A 730 -9.84 -16.91 -33.47
N SER A 731 -10.45 -17.67 -34.38
CA SER A 731 -11.02 -17.13 -35.62
C SER A 731 -12.09 -16.05 -35.31
N ARG A 732 -12.28 -15.11 -36.24
CA ARG A 732 -13.25 -13.99 -36.07
C ARG A 732 -14.66 -14.46 -35.68
N LEU A 733 -15.10 -15.64 -36.10
CA LEU A 733 -16.41 -16.21 -35.79
C LEU A 733 -16.51 -16.75 -34.36
N THR A 734 -15.39 -17.09 -33.72
CA THR A 734 -15.33 -17.78 -32.41
C THR A 734 -14.61 -16.98 -31.33
N GLN A 735 -14.14 -15.75 -31.63
CA GLN A 735 -13.45 -14.88 -30.66
C GLN A 735 -14.32 -14.54 -29.46
N TRP A 736 -15.60 -14.22 -29.72
CA TRP A 736 -16.57 -13.95 -28.65
C TRP A 736 -17.12 -15.25 -28.07
N ARG A 737 -16.83 -15.53 -26.80
CA ARG A 737 -17.17 -16.78 -26.09
C ARG A 737 -18.51 -16.64 -25.36
N ILE A 738 -19.61 -16.41 -26.13
CA ILE A 738 -20.96 -16.24 -25.58
C ILE A 738 -21.45 -17.50 -24.86
N ASN A 739 -21.08 -18.69 -25.39
CA ASN A 739 -21.38 -19.99 -24.78
C ASN A 739 -20.07 -20.65 -24.32
N PRO A 740 -19.51 -20.27 -23.17
CA PRO A 740 -18.24 -20.81 -22.70
C PRO A 740 -18.33 -22.29 -22.34
N THR A 741 -17.28 -23.04 -22.67
CA THR A 741 -17.10 -24.43 -22.25
C THR A 741 -16.16 -24.48 -21.05
N TRP A 742 -16.40 -25.46 -20.17
CA TRP A 742 -15.60 -25.54 -18.92
C TRP A 742 -14.11 -25.82 -19.22
N ASN A 743 -13.81 -26.66 -20.16
CA ASN A 743 -12.44 -27.11 -20.45
C ASN A 743 -11.59 -26.06 -21.17
N ASP A 744 -12.20 -25.27 -22.07
CA ASP A 744 -11.46 -24.36 -22.95
C ASP A 744 -11.50 -22.90 -22.48
N ASP A 745 -12.55 -22.53 -21.73
CA ASP A 745 -12.87 -21.13 -21.48
C ASP A 745 -12.85 -20.74 -20.02
N VAL A 746 -12.75 -21.72 -19.09
CA VAL A 746 -12.74 -21.47 -17.66
C VAL A 746 -11.37 -21.76 -17.07
N ALA A 747 -10.80 -20.77 -16.40
CA ALA A 747 -9.59 -20.93 -15.59
C ALA A 747 -9.94 -20.79 -14.11
N VAL A 748 -9.39 -21.67 -13.29
CA VAL A 748 -9.54 -21.64 -11.83
C VAL A 748 -8.20 -21.28 -11.20
N HIS A 749 -8.19 -20.24 -10.37
CA HIS A 749 -7.00 -19.77 -9.70
C HIS A 749 -7.13 -19.88 -8.19
N LEU A 750 -6.12 -20.50 -7.57
CA LEU A 750 -5.92 -20.49 -6.13
C LEU A 750 -4.78 -19.50 -5.83
N ALA A 751 -5.00 -18.56 -4.92
CA ALA A 751 -4.00 -17.57 -4.59
C ALA A 751 -4.11 -17.07 -3.14
N ILE A 752 -3.06 -16.43 -2.66
CA ILE A 752 -3.01 -15.78 -1.35
C ILE A 752 -2.94 -14.27 -1.57
N GLY A 753 -3.72 -13.51 -0.79
CA GLY A 753 -3.83 -12.07 -0.90
C GLY A 753 -4.83 -11.59 -1.97
N TYR A 754 -4.96 -10.27 -2.10
CA TYR A 754 -5.72 -9.63 -3.17
C TYR A 754 -4.92 -9.62 -4.48
N PRO A 755 -5.58 -9.57 -5.66
CA PRO A 755 -4.87 -9.63 -6.95
C PRO A 755 -4.01 -8.37 -7.24
N PHE A 756 -4.39 -7.23 -6.69
CA PHE A 756 -3.73 -5.92 -6.88
C PHE A 756 -4.05 -4.98 -5.72
#